data_1b0f5afc9b02a2fb0e237340de7254c2
#
_entry.id   1b0f5afc9b02a2fb0e237340de7254c2
#
_cell.length_a   1.000
_cell.length_b   1.000
_cell.length_c   1.000
_cell.angle_alpha   90.00
_cell.angle_beta   90.00
_cell.angle_gamma   90.00
#
_symmetry.space_group_name_H-M   'P 1'
#
loop_
_entity.id
_entity.type
_entity.pdbx_description
1 polymer ?
#
loop_
_entity_poly.entity_id
_entity_poly.type
_entity_poly.pdbx_seq_one_letter_code
_entity_poly.pdbx_strand_id
1 'polypeptide(L)'
;MAASFLKRKPKEPERPQRVEIPAVEADPELGLTGEQVHERLAGGWDNRPVEPPGATVQQIIVKNVCTYFNFLFFLLAGCVIAVRQWLNLTFLGPVFCNMFIGIVQDLRVKKKVDNLRIMSAPKCRAVRDGQIVQTEAAALVRDDIAVFGPGDQIPADAVVAAGECRVNEALVTGEADEIVKRPGDALLSGSFVVSGSCRARLTKVGADSFVSRLTTEARQTGSQPQSEMMRSLTSLIKWIGFLVIPLGAVMFIKEYLWLKSPVADAVTSTVGSIVGMIPEGLYLLTSLALVASVIRLANRRTLVHDMGCIETLARVDTLCVDKTGTITEPKMTVDDIVPLQPDRYIADDIRMIMADYVCAMQDDNDTMAALRRYFTGQSMQTAIAAMPFRSAKKYGGVSFHEDETYLLGAPEILLAACPEKDRFLPQAEEWSAKGCRVLLLALYDGKLDDEALTAEMMPLALILLSNKIRPEAPQTFAYFAQQGVRTKVISGDNPLTVSEVARRAGIPDAEKFVDARTLKTDAELAKSAEEMTVFGRVTPDQKKKLVAAMKRAGHTVAMTGDGVNDVLALREADCSIAMASGSGVACQASHIVLLDSQFSALPSVVAEGRRVINNIERSASLYLVKNIFTFVLSLITLFFTLPYPYTPAQLSLVNALTIGIPSFVLAMEPNENRISGKFMRNVIFRALPAALTDLVLVVGVMLFYLAFHIREEMLSTICTGIMGVVGLLMVYQTSQPFNKLRKAMMIGLTAVFALCYFFLPNLFTLSALDNPSLLILVVLGLLAFSVMFVCRKGLNAAKARLSQGRRPLRRRKREDGGQ
;
A
#
# COMPACT_ATOMS: atom_id res chain seq x y z
N MET A 1 25.26 -25.06 -13.63
CA MET A 1 24.38 -26.15 -13.14
C MET A 1 23.45 -25.71 -11.99
N ALA A 2 23.85 -24.84 -11.07
CA ALA A 2 22.95 -24.37 -9.97
C ALA A 2 21.75 -23.53 -10.41
N ALA A 3 21.80 -22.85 -11.55
CA ALA A 3 20.70 -22.03 -12.04
C ALA A 3 19.51 -22.81 -12.68
N SER A 4 19.70 -24.09 -12.97
CA SER A 4 18.65 -24.94 -13.54
C SER A 4 17.77 -25.62 -12.48
N PHE A 5 18.26 -25.74 -11.24
CA PHE A 5 17.49 -26.34 -10.13
C PHE A 5 16.40 -25.40 -9.57
N LEU A 6 16.51 -24.09 -9.78
CA LEU A 6 15.55 -23.09 -9.28
C LEU A 6 14.42 -22.75 -10.24
N LYS A 7 14.44 -23.28 -11.48
CA LYS A 7 13.33 -23.17 -12.43
C LYS A 7 12.51 -24.46 -12.50
N ARG A 8 12.11 -25.03 -11.37
CA ARG A 8 10.93 -25.87 -11.41
C ARG A 8 9.76 -24.94 -11.75
N LYS A 9 9.17 -25.13 -12.95
CA LYS A 9 7.84 -24.56 -13.27
C LYS A 9 6.97 -24.78 -12.04
N PRO A 10 6.24 -23.75 -11.56
CA PRO A 10 5.26 -23.97 -10.51
C PRO A 10 4.39 -25.15 -10.97
N LYS A 11 4.26 -26.19 -10.14
CA LYS A 11 3.29 -27.25 -10.38
C LYS A 11 1.97 -26.56 -10.68
N GLU A 12 1.33 -26.91 -11.77
CA GLU A 12 -0.06 -26.51 -12.01
C GLU A 12 -0.81 -26.79 -10.70
N PRO A 13 -1.60 -25.82 -10.21
CA PRO A 13 -2.42 -26.07 -9.04
C PRO A 13 -3.24 -27.34 -9.34
N GLU A 14 -3.13 -28.34 -8.50
CA GLU A 14 -3.91 -29.57 -8.65
C GLU A 14 -5.36 -29.15 -8.73
N ARG A 15 -5.96 -29.35 -9.91
CA ARG A 15 -7.40 -29.14 -10.07
C ARG A 15 -8.08 -30.09 -9.09
N PRO A 16 -8.98 -29.60 -8.22
CA PRO A 16 -9.71 -30.49 -7.33
C PRO A 16 -10.36 -31.58 -8.17
N GLN A 17 -10.25 -32.84 -7.76
CA GLN A 17 -10.94 -33.94 -8.42
C GLN A 17 -12.43 -33.64 -8.29
N ARG A 18 -13.06 -33.30 -9.39
CA ARG A 18 -14.49 -33.03 -9.44
C ARG A 18 -15.24 -34.26 -9.87
N VAL A 19 -16.30 -34.55 -9.14
CA VAL A 19 -17.28 -35.56 -9.56
C VAL A 19 -18.18 -34.90 -10.62
N GLU A 20 -18.42 -35.57 -11.75
CA GLU A 20 -19.35 -35.06 -12.76
C GLU A 20 -20.77 -35.06 -12.17
N ILE A 21 -21.35 -33.88 -12.08
CA ILE A 21 -22.74 -33.68 -11.64
C ILE A 21 -23.48 -33.01 -12.80
N PRO A 22 -24.67 -33.49 -13.20
CA PRO A 22 -25.44 -32.87 -14.26
C PRO A 22 -25.78 -31.41 -13.94
N ALA A 23 -25.70 -30.54 -14.96
CA ALA A 23 -26.13 -29.17 -14.83
C ALA A 23 -27.64 -29.09 -14.64
N VAL A 24 -28.08 -28.22 -13.72
CA VAL A 24 -29.51 -28.00 -13.45
C VAL A 24 -29.84 -26.55 -13.88
N GLU A 25 -30.90 -26.41 -14.69
CA GLU A 25 -31.49 -25.10 -14.94
C GLU A 25 -32.39 -24.73 -13.76
N ALA A 26 -31.79 -24.09 -12.74
CA ALA A 26 -32.51 -23.66 -11.55
C ALA A 26 -33.50 -22.53 -11.91
N ASP A 27 -34.70 -22.63 -11.36
CA ASP A 27 -35.72 -21.58 -11.49
C ASP A 27 -35.22 -20.26 -10.82
N PRO A 28 -35.31 -19.11 -11.46
CA PRO A 28 -34.85 -17.84 -10.91
C PRO A 28 -35.54 -17.42 -9.59
N GLU A 29 -36.76 -17.91 -9.32
CA GLU A 29 -37.50 -17.60 -8.08
C GLU A 29 -37.28 -18.63 -6.96
N LEU A 30 -37.08 -19.89 -7.29
CA LEU A 30 -36.92 -20.98 -6.33
C LEU A 30 -35.45 -21.26 -6.00
N GLY A 31 -34.53 -21.08 -6.98
CA GLY A 31 -33.12 -21.41 -6.82
C GLY A 31 -32.86 -22.92 -6.67
N LEU A 32 -31.68 -23.27 -6.16
CA LEU A 32 -31.33 -24.66 -5.80
C LEU A 32 -31.89 -25.06 -4.46
N THR A 33 -32.24 -26.36 -4.31
CA THR A 33 -32.58 -26.93 -3.01
C THR A 33 -31.35 -27.17 -2.14
N GLY A 34 -31.52 -27.24 -0.82
CA GLY A 34 -30.42 -27.49 0.13
C GLY A 34 -29.66 -28.79 -0.18
N GLU A 35 -30.37 -29.87 -0.63
CA GLU A 35 -29.72 -31.11 -1.06
C GLU A 35 -28.84 -30.94 -2.30
N GLN A 36 -29.30 -30.19 -3.31
CA GLN A 36 -28.58 -29.92 -4.53
C GLN A 36 -27.33 -29.06 -4.26
N VAL A 37 -27.41 -28.12 -3.32
CA VAL A 37 -26.24 -27.32 -2.89
C VAL A 37 -25.21 -28.20 -2.20
N HIS A 38 -25.65 -29.09 -1.31
CA HIS A 38 -24.77 -30.00 -0.59
C HIS A 38 -24.05 -30.98 -1.52
N GLU A 39 -24.78 -31.53 -2.51
CA GLU A 39 -24.23 -32.41 -3.55
C GLU A 39 -23.11 -31.70 -4.35
N ARG A 40 -23.33 -30.44 -4.75
CA ARG A 40 -22.34 -29.67 -5.48
C ARG A 40 -21.11 -29.30 -4.64
N LEU A 41 -21.32 -28.99 -3.35
CA LEU A 41 -20.21 -28.76 -2.41
C LEU A 41 -19.37 -30.03 -2.23
N ALA A 42 -20.02 -31.19 -2.06
CA ALA A 42 -19.34 -32.48 -1.92
C ALA A 42 -18.62 -32.89 -3.22
N GLY A 43 -19.18 -32.56 -4.37
CA GLY A 43 -18.58 -32.77 -5.70
C GLY A 43 -17.46 -31.82 -6.08
N GLY A 44 -17.12 -30.82 -5.23
CA GLY A 44 -16.06 -29.85 -5.49
C GLY A 44 -16.43 -28.77 -6.54
N TRP A 45 -17.73 -28.48 -6.69
CA TRP A 45 -18.26 -27.44 -7.58
C TRP A 45 -18.54 -26.12 -6.83
N ASP A 46 -17.76 -25.84 -5.79
CA ASP A 46 -17.80 -24.57 -5.08
C ASP A 46 -16.98 -23.47 -5.78
N ASN A 47 -17.27 -22.22 -5.44
CA ASN A 47 -16.59 -21.05 -5.97
C ASN A 47 -15.37 -20.65 -5.12
N ARG A 48 -14.72 -21.61 -4.46
CA ARG A 48 -13.47 -21.31 -3.75
C ARG A 48 -12.47 -20.77 -4.76
N PRO A 49 -11.92 -19.57 -4.51
CA PRO A 49 -10.88 -19.05 -5.37
C PRO A 49 -9.73 -20.05 -5.38
N VAL A 50 -9.16 -20.31 -6.55
CA VAL A 50 -7.86 -20.98 -6.64
C VAL A 50 -6.85 -20.02 -6.05
N GLU A 51 -6.83 -19.98 -4.72
CA GLU A 51 -5.74 -19.30 -4.05
C GLU A 51 -4.45 -19.94 -4.55
N PRO A 52 -3.42 -19.13 -4.84
CA PRO A 52 -2.09 -19.70 -4.74
C PRO A 52 -2.04 -20.25 -3.31
N PRO A 53 -1.69 -21.50 -3.11
CA PRO A 53 -1.53 -22.01 -1.76
C PRO A 53 -0.63 -21.00 -1.07
N GLY A 54 -1.16 -20.29 -0.05
CA GLY A 54 -0.36 -19.42 0.77
C GLY A 54 0.84 -20.28 1.13
N ALA A 55 2.08 -19.77 0.98
CA ALA A 55 3.28 -20.58 1.03
C ALA A 55 3.13 -21.67 2.10
N THR A 56 3.23 -22.94 1.72
CA THR A 56 3.09 -24.04 2.67
C THR A 56 4.17 -23.92 3.74
N VAL A 57 3.98 -24.52 4.90
CA VAL A 57 5.01 -24.52 5.95
C VAL A 57 6.35 -25.02 5.39
N GLN A 58 6.34 -26.04 4.54
CA GLN A 58 7.54 -26.54 3.86
C GLN A 58 8.16 -25.48 2.94
N GLN A 59 7.36 -24.77 2.17
CA GLN A 59 7.87 -23.69 1.29
C GLN A 59 8.46 -22.53 2.09
N ILE A 60 7.86 -22.18 3.24
CA ILE A 60 8.40 -21.16 4.14
C ILE A 60 9.76 -21.59 4.68
N ILE A 61 9.89 -22.85 5.14
CA ILE A 61 11.15 -23.37 5.63
C ILE A 61 12.20 -23.37 4.51
N VAL A 62 11.88 -23.94 3.35
CA VAL A 62 12.82 -24.00 2.21
C VAL A 62 13.25 -22.61 1.76
N LYS A 63 12.33 -21.65 1.69
CA LYS A 63 12.62 -20.25 1.30
C LYS A 63 13.62 -19.59 2.26
N ASN A 64 13.50 -19.83 3.57
CA ASN A 64 14.37 -19.21 4.57
C ASN A 64 15.71 -19.97 4.74
N VAL A 65 15.73 -21.28 4.50
CA VAL A 65 16.94 -22.12 4.62
C VAL A 65 17.76 -22.09 3.34
N CYS A 66 17.15 -22.32 2.18
CA CYS A 66 17.83 -22.46 0.89
C CYS A 66 18.03 -21.13 0.19
N THR A 67 18.62 -20.14 0.87
CA THR A 67 19.03 -18.87 0.24
C THR A 67 20.44 -19.01 -0.35
N TYR A 68 20.74 -18.18 -1.36
CA TYR A 68 22.09 -18.11 -1.96
C TYR A 68 23.18 -17.86 -0.91
N PHE A 69 22.96 -16.94 0.03
CA PHE A 69 23.95 -16.63 1.06
C PHE A 69 24.07 -17.73 2.10
N ASN A 70 22.98 -18.38 2.49
CA ASN A 70 23.08 -19.51 3.42
C ASN A 70 23.90 -20.65 2.80
N PHE A 71 23.69 -20.94 1.50
CA PHE A 71 24.52 -21.91 0.78
C PHE A 71 25.99 -21.49 0.79
N LEU A 72 26.29 -20.22 0.52
CA LEU A 72 27.66 -19.71 0.58
C LEU A 72 28.27 -19.82 1.99
N PHE A 73 27.51 -19.46 3.04
CA PHE A 73 27.96 -19.60 4.43
C PHE A 73 28.25 -21.08 4.82
N PHE A 74 27.41 -22.01 4.41
CA PHE A 74 27.65 -23.43 4.64
C PHE A 74 28.88 -23.93 3.88
N LEU A 75 29.12 -23.46 2.66
CA LEU A 75 30.33 -23.75 1.90
C LEU A 75 31.59 -23.24 2.63
N LEU A 76 31.56 -21.97 3.07
CA LEU A 76 32.64 -21.33 3.83
C LEU A 76 32.89 -22.06 5.17
N ALA A 77 31.82 -22.48 5.86
CA ALA A 77 31.95 -23.29 7.07
C ALA A 77 32.63 -24.63 6.79
N GLY A 78 32.31 -25.28 5.68
CA GLY A 78 32.98 -26.48 5.24
C GLY A 78 34.50 -26.28 5.04
N CYS A 79 34.92 -25.16 4.44
CA CYS A 79 36.32 -24.78 4.30
C CYS A 79 36.99 -24.57 5.66
N VAL A 80 36.36 -23.88 6.61
CA VAL A 80 36.89 -23.65 7.96
C VAL A 80 37.00 -24.96 8.76
N ILE A 81 36.01 -25.86 8.63
CA ILE A 81 36.05 -27.19 9.25
C ILE A 81 37.19 -28.02 8.68
N ALA A 82 37.42 -28.01 7.38
CA ALA A 82 38.49 -28.75 6.70
C ALA A 82 39.88 -28.37 7.23
N VAL A 83 40.09 -27.10 7.59
CA VAL A 83 41.35 -26.62 8.19
C VAL A 83 41.32 -26.63 9.73
N ARG A 84 40.33 -27.26 10.36
CA ARG A 84 40.18 -27.46 11.83
C ARG A 84 40.15 -26.17 12.67
N GLN A 85 39.71 -25.07 12.11
CA GLN A 85 39.61 -23.75 12.77
C GLN A 85 38.22 -23.52 13.40
N TRP A 86 37.85 -24.34 14.40
CA TRP A 86 36.51 -24.40 14.98
C TRP A 86 35.98 -23.08 15.54
N LEU A 87 36.85 -22.27 16.16
CA LEU A 87 36.45 -20.96 16.71
C LEU A 87 35.98 -19.97 15.65
N ASN A 88 36.44 -20.12 14.43
CA ASN A 88 36.05 -19.28 13.31
C ASN A 88 34.67 -19.66 12.73
N LEU A 89 33.96 -20.66 13.26
CA LEU A 89 32.58 -20.99 12.91
C LEU A 89 31.55 -20.11 13.63
N THR A 90 31.95 -19.20 14.50
CA THR A 90 31.05 -18.31 15.24
C THR A 90 30.14 -17.48 14.34
N PHE A 91 30.50 -17.18 13.10
CA PHE A 91 29.65 -16.51 12.10
C PHE A 91 28.38 -17.30 11.75
N LEU A 92 28.33 -18.60 11.97
CA LEU A 92 27.13 -19.41 11.78
C LEU A 92 26.04 -19.09 12.83
N GLY A 93 26.39 -18.61 14.01
CA GLY A 93 25.43 -18.24 15.04
C GLY A 93 24.38 -17.24 14.52
N PRO A 94 24.77 -16.06 14.01
CA PRO A 94 23.86 -15.14 13.35
C PRO A 94 23.08 -15.75 12.19
N VAL A 95 23.68 -16.61 11.37
CA VAL A 95 23.00 -17.28 10.25
C VAL A 95 21.85 -18.16 10.75
N PHE A 96 22.09 -19.02 11.74
CA PHE A 96 21.05 -19.86 12.34
C PHE A 96 19.97 -19.03 13.03
N CYS A 97 20.34 -17.98 13.78
CA CYS A 97 19.39 -17.07 14.38
C CYS A 97 18.49 -16.41 13.32
N ASN A 98 19.08 -15.93 12.23
CA ASN A 98 18.35 -15.31 11.13
C ASN A 98 17.38 -16.29 10.46
N MET A 99 17.81 -17.53 10.22
CA MET A 99 16.94 -18.58 9.66
C MET A 99 15.76 -18.88 10.59
N PHE A 100 16.02 -19.07 11.87
CA PHE A 100 14.99 -19.37 12.87
C PHE A 100 13.97 -18.22 13.00
N ILE A 101 14.47 -16.98 13.15
CA ILE A 101 13.62 -15.78 13.24
C ILE A 101 12.78 -15.64 11.98
N GLY A 102 13.36 -15.81 10.79
CA GLY A 102 12.67 -15.74 9.50
C GLY A 102 11.51 -16.74 9.40
N ILE A 103 11.78 -18.01 9.75
CA ILE A 103 10.75 -19.08 9.73
C ILE A 103 9.61 -18.77 10.70
N VAL A 104 9.92 -18.46 11.97
CA VAL A 104 8.91 -18.17 12.99
C VAL A 104 8.06 -16.97 12.59
N GLN A 105 8.69 -15.98 12.02
CA GLN A 105 8.01 -14.76 11.56
C GLN A 105 7.07 -15.03 10.39
N ASP A 106 7.55 -15.67 9.31
CA ASP A 106 6.73 -15.98 8.14
C ASP A 106 5.51 -16.85 8.53
N LEU A 107 5.67 -17.77 9.51
CA LEU A 107 4.57 -18.57 10.05
C LEU A 107 3.55 -17.73 10.83
N ARG A 108 4.01 -16.78 11.67
CA ARG A 108 3.11 -15.88 12.41
C ARG A 108 2.32 -14.96 11.48
N VAL A 109 2.98 -14.46 10.43
CA VAL A 109 2.32 -13.63 9.42
C VAL A 109 1.26 -14.40 8.70
N LYS A 110 1.60 -15.59 8.19
CA LYS A 110 0.64 -16.47 7.53
C LYS A 110 -0.62 -16.63 8.37
N LYS A 111 -0.47 -17.02 9.64
CA LYS A 111 -1.62 -17.22 10.54
C LYS A 111 -2.47 -15.96 10.73
N LYS A 112 -1.85 -14.77 10.84
CA LYS A 112 -2.61 -13.51 11.00
C LYS A 112 -3.29 -13.05 9.72
N VAL A 113 -2.61 -13.17 8.57
CA VAL A 113 -3.18 -12.80 7.27
C VAL A 113 -4.34 -13.71 6.91
N ASP A 114 -4.21 -15.03 7.16
CA ASP A 114 -5.28 -15.99 6.92
C ASP A 114 -6.53 -15.64 7.76
N ASN A 115 -6.37 -15.29 9.04
CA ASN A 115 -7.49 -14.87 9.90
C ASN A 115 -8.17 -13.58 9.42
N LEU A 116 -7.41 -12.59 8.91
CA LEU A 116 -7.97 -11.33 8.41
C LEU A 116 -8.73 -11.51 7.09
N ARG A 117 -8.26 -12.40 6.23
CA ARG A 117 -8.96 -12.76 4.97
C ARG A 117 -10.32 -13.34 5.22
N ILE A 118 -10.46 -14.19 6.23
CA ILE A 118 -11.76 -14.76 6.63
C ILE A 118 -12.74 -13.65 7.04
N MET A 119 -12.27 -12.61 7.74
CA MET A 119 -13.12 -11.50 8.19
C MET A 119 -13.56 -10.55 7.07
N SER A 120 -12.85 -10.52 5.94
CA SER A 120 -13.12 -9.65 4.79
C SER A 120 -13.65 -10.40 3.56
N ALA A 121 -14.09 -11.66 3.72
CA ALA A 121 -14.65 -12.44 2.63
C ALA A 121 -15.90 -11.74 2.04
N PRO A 122 -15.97 -11.51 0.70
CA PRO A 122 -17.11 -10.88 0.08
C PRO A 122 -18.36 -11.77 0.26
N LYS A 123 -19.46 -11.13 0.66
CA LYS A 123 -20.77 -11.79 0.80
C LYS A 123 -21.59 -11.56 -0.46
N CYS A 124 -22.34 -12.59 -0.86
CA CYS A 124 -23.21 -12.55 -2.02
C CYS A 124 -24.62 -13.00 -1.61
N ARG A 125 -25.62 -12.56 -2.35
CA ARG A 125 -27.01 -12.97 -2.18
C ARG A 125 -27.29 -14.09 -3.18
N ALA A 126 -27.81 -15.22 -2.70
CA ALA A 126 -28.23 -16.34 -3.55
C ALA A 126 -29.66 -16.74 -3.23
N VAL A 127 -30.42 -17.15 -4.22
CA VAL A 127 -31.76 -17.71 -4.04
C VAL A 127 -31.60 -19.22 -3.81
N ARG A 128 -32.06 -19.71 -2.68
CA ARG A 128 -32.04 -21.13 -2.31
C ARG A 128 -33.36 -21.47 -1.58
N ASP A 129 -33.99 -22.56 -1.95
CA ASP A 129 -35.30 -23.00 -1.40
C ASP A 129 -36.35 -21.84 -1.43
N GLY A 130 -36.38 -21.02 -2.47
CA GLY A 130 -37.28 -19.88 -2.64
C GLY A 130 -36.99 -18.69 -1.72
N GLN A 131 -35.85 -18.67 -1.00
CA GLN A 131 -35.48 -17.59 -0.12
C GLN A 131 -34.13 -16.95 -0.55
N ILE A 132 -33.99 -15.63 -0.39
CA ILE A 132 -32.72 -14.94 -0.62
C ILE A 132 -31.86 -15.11 0.63
N VAL A 133 -30.79 -15.90 0.50
CA VAL A 133 -29.83 -16.20 1.57
C VAL A 133 -28.54 -15.43 1.31
N GLN A 134 -27.99 -14.77 2.34
CA GLN A 134 -26.67 -14.17 2.26
C GLN A 134 -25.60 -15.24 2.57
N THR A 135 -24.71 -15.46 1.60
CA THR A 135 -23.64 -16.48 1.71
C THR A 135 -22.28 -15.86 1.34
N GLU A 136 -21.20 -16.51 1.75
CA GLU A 136 -19.85 -16.12 1.29
C GLU A 136 -19.70 -16.44 -0.20
N ALA A 137 -19.02 -15.57 -0.95
CA ALA A 137 -18.77 -15.80 -2.38
C ALA A 137 -18.06 -17.14 -2.65
N ALA A 138 -17.22 -17.61 -1.73
CA ALA A 138 -16.54 -18.91 -1.81
C ALA A 138 -17.48 -20.12 -1.61
N ALA A 139 -18.62 -19.94 -0.94
CA ALA A 139 -19.63 -20.98 -0.68
C ALA A 139 -20.74 -21.02 -1.73
N LEU A 140 -20.68 -20.18 -2.75
CA LEU A 140 -21.52 -20.30 -3.94
C LEU A 140 -21.11 -21.54 -4.72
N VAL A 141 -22.11 -22.20 -5.36
CA VAL A 141 -21.90 -23.41 -6.16
C VAL A 141 -22.32 -23.21 -7.62
N ARG A 142 -21.89 -24.11 -8.49
CA ARG A 142 -22.37 -24.11 -9.88
C ARG A 142 -23.90 -24.29 -9.91
N ASP A 143 -24.56 -23.58 -10.80
CA ASP A 143 -26.00 -23.50 -10.98
C ASP A 143 -26.78 -22.75 -9.87
N ASP A 144 -26.11 -22.17 -8.85
CA ASP A 144 -26.76 -21.23 -7.94
C ASP A 144 -27.34 -20.02 -8.68
N ILE A 145 -28.48 -19.52 -8.22
CA ILE A 145 -29.06 -18.27 -8.69
C ILE A 145 -28.57 -17.14 -7.77
N ALA A 146 -27.60 -16.35 -8.25
CA ALA A 146 -27.11 -15.18 -7.54
C ALA A 146 -27.93 -13.93 -7.88
N VAL A 147 -28.17 -13.09 -6.88
CA VAL A 147 -28.87 -11.80 -7.02
C VAL A 147 -27.85 -10.68 -6.99
N PHE A 148 -27.73 -9.96 -8.08
CA PHE A 148 -26.80 -8.84 -8.24
C PHE A 148 -27.52 -7.51 -8.33
N GLY A 149 -27.04 -6.51 -7.62
CA GLY A 149 -27.48 -5.12 -7.64
C GLY A 149 -26.33 -4.14 -7.79
N PRO A 150 -26.59 -2.83 -7.81
CA PRO A 150 -25.58 -1.81 -7.98
C PRO A 150 -24.46 -1.92 -6.95
N GLY A 151 -23.19 -1.94 -7.40
CA GLY A 151 -22.00 -2.07 -6.55
C GLY A 151 -21.59 -3.51 -6.25
N ASP A 152 -22.39 -4.52 -6.62
CA ASP A 152 -22.02 -5.93 -6.45
C ASP A 152 -20.99 -6.35 -7.51
N GLN A 153 -19.98 -7.08 -7.08
CA GLN A 153 -19.04 -7.74 -7.97
C GLN A 153 -19.55 -9.14 -8.33
N ILE A 154 -19.40 -9.53 -9.57
CA ILE A 154 -19.75 -10.86 -10.08
C ILE A 154 -18.62 -11.83 -9.69
N PRO A 155 -18.87 -12.78 -8.76
CA PRO A 155 -17.83 -13.64 -8.17
C PRO A 155 -17.44 -14.83 -9.05
N ALA A 156 -18.31 -15.23 -9.96
CA ALA A 156 -18.17 -16.38 -10.85
C ALA A 156 -18.81 -16.07 -12.20
N ASP A 157 -18.41 -16.75 -13.29
CA ASP A 157 -19.08 -16.56 -14.57
C ASP A 157 -20.53 -17.01 -14.47
N ALA A 158 -21.44 -16.20 -14.96
CA ALA A 158 -22.88 -16.44 -14.86
C ALA A 158 -23.60 -16.11 -16.17
N VAL A 159 -24.88 -16.49 -16.24
CA VAL A 159 -25.81 -16.10 -17.29
C VAL A 159 -27.03 -15.46 -16.64
N VAL A 160 -27.45 -14.30 -17.15
CA VAL A 160 -28.63 -13.60 -16.63
C VAL A 160 -29.87 -14.47 -16.86
N ALA A 161 -30.58 -14.80 -15.78
CA ALA A 161 -31.81 -15.58 -15.83
C ALA A 161 -33.06 -14.69 -15.81
N ALA A 162 -33.04 -13.59 -15.04
CA ALA A 162 -34.13 -12.64 -14.95
C ALA A 162 -33.64 -11.22 -14.61
N GLY A 163 -34.37 -10.18 -15.04
CA GLY A 163 -34.03 -8.78 -14.81
C GLY A 163 -33.07 -8.22 -15.86
N GLU A 164 -32.70 -6.94 -15.70
CA GLU A 164 -31.76 -6.23 -16.58
C GLU A 164 -30.78 -5.44 -15.70
N CYS A 165 -29.50 -5.51 -16.01
CA CYS A 165 -28.47 -4.76 -15.31
C CYS A 165 -27.45 -4.19 -16.29
N ARG A 166 -26.79 -3.08 -15.89
CA ARG A 166 -25.62 -2.55 -16.60
C ARG A 166 -24.37 -2.97 -15.84
N VAL A 167 -23.43 -3.58 -16.54
CA VAL A 167 -22.17 -4.04 -15.99
C VAL A 167 -21.01 -3.28 -16.61
N ASN A 168 -19.99 -3.04 -15.80
CA ASN A 168 -18.71 -2.56 -16.27
C ASN A 168 -17.70 -3.72 -16.23
N GLU A 169 -17.13 -4.02 -17.39
CA GLU A 169 -16.17 -5.10 -17.56
C GLU A 169 -14.72 -4.59 -17.62
N ALA A 170 -14.47 -3.31 -17.32
CA ALA A 170 -13.14 -2.68 -17.41
C ALA A 170 -12.04 -3.39 -16.62
N LEU A 171 -12.38 -4.01 -15.50
CA LEU A 171 -11.44 -4.77 -14.68
C LEU A 171 -10.95 -6.05 -15.34
N VAL A 172 -11.69 -6.52 -16.35
CA VAL A 172 -11.51 -7.81 -17.00
C VAL A 172 -11.06 -7.64 -18.45
N THR A 173 -11.71 -6.76 -19.20
CA THR A 173 -11.44 -6.51 -20.62
C THR A 173 -10.53 -5.31 -20.84
N GLY A 174 -10.44 -4.39 -19.89
CA GLY A 174 -9.75 -3.10 -20.03
C GLY A 174 -10.60 -1.99 -20.66
N GLU A 175 -11.79 -2.31 -21.16
CA GLU A 175 -12.72 -1.33 -21.76
C GLU A 175 -13.69 -0.80 -20.71
N ALA A 176 -13.81 0.52 -20.62
CA ALA A 176 -14.57 1.18 -19.55
C ALA A 176 -16.06 1.36 -19.85
N ASP A 177 -16.54 0.90 -20.99
CA ASP A 177 -17.92 1.08 -21.42
C ASP A 177 -18.89 0.22 -20.59
N GLU A 178 -20.04 0.82 -20.26
CA GLU A 178 -21.11 0.11 -19.56
C GLU A 178 -21.93 -0.70 -20.56
N ILE A 179 -22.02 -2.01 -20.33
CA ILE A 179 -22.73 -2.95 -21.20
C ILE A 179 -24.05 -3.33 -20.53
N VAL A 180 -25.16 -3.19 -21.27
CA VAL A 180 -26.46 -3.67 -20.82
C VAL A 180 -26.52 -5.18 -20.98
N LYS A 181 -26.91 -5.89 -19.93
CA LYS A 181 -27.09 -7.34 -19.89
C LYS A 181 -28.53 -7.70 -19.62
N ARG A 182 -29.09 -8.56 -20.46
CA ARG A 182 -30.48 -9.03 -20.46
C ARG A 182 -30.54 -10.54 -20.26
N PRO A 183 -31.70 -11.13 -19.98
CA PRO A 183 -31.85 -12.57 -19.87
C PRO A 183 -31.24 -13.31 -21.08
N GLY A 184 -30.36 -14.28 -20.80
CA GLY A 184 -29.56 -15.01 -21.78
C GLY A 184 -28.13 -14.47 -21.96
N ASP A 185 -27.81 -13.24 -21.54
CA ASP A 185 -26.47 -12.68 -21.69
C ASP A 185 -25.51 -13.21 -20.63
N ALA A 186 -24.24 -13.38 -21.04
CA ALA A 186 -23.18 -13.83 -20.16
C ALA A 186 -22.64 -12.67 -19.29
N LEU A 187 -22.40 -12.97 -18.01
CA LEU A 187 -21.74 -12.13 -17.03
C LEU A 187 -20.36 -12.73 -16.73
N LEU A 188 -19.31 -11.94 -16.89
CA LEU A 188 -17.94 -12.37 -16.62
C LEU A 188 -17.59 -12.15 -15.15
N SER A 189 -16.97 -13.14 -14.51
CA SER A 189 -16.42 -12.98 -13.18
C SER A 189 -15.43 -11.82 -13.14
N GLY A 190 -15.45 -11.04 -12.03
CA GLY A 190 -14.60 -9.87 -11.87
C GLY A 190 -15.17 -8.56 -12.40
N SER A 191 -16.21 -8.59 -13.28
CA SER A 191 -17.01 -7.41 -13.62
C SER A 191 -17.92 -7.02 -12.46
N PHE A 192 -18.51 -5.82 -12.53
CA PHE A 192 -19.40 -5.33 -11.47
C PHE A 192 -20.62 -4.64 -12.04
N VAL A 193 -21.72 -4.70 -11.29
CA VAL A 193 -22.97 -4.06 -11.64
C VAL A 193 -22.92 -2.58 -11.33
N VAL A 194 -23.18 -1.74 -12.32
CA VAL A 194 -23.21 -0.26 -12.17
C VAL A 194 -24.62 0.20 -11.82
N SER A 195 -25.64 -0.34 -12.48
CA SER A 195 -27.04 0.01 -12.26
C SER A 195 -27.97 -1.13 -12.66
N GLY A 196 -29.21 -1.09 -12.18
CA GLY A 196 -30.18 -2.17 -12.35
C GLY A 196 -29.95 -3.34 -11.41
N SER A 197 -30.78 -4.37 -11.54
CA SER A 197 -30.65 -5.60 -10.77
C SER A 197 -31.03 -6.80 -11.63
N CYS A 198 -30.30 -7.90 -11.43
CA CYS A 198 -30.56 -9.15 -12.14
C CYS A 198 -30.38 -10.37 -11.25
N ARG A 199 -31.07 -11.44 -11.59
CA ARG A 199 -30.81 -12.80 -11.10
C ARG A 199 -30.06 -13.56 -12.15
N ALA A 200 -28.92 -14.14 -11.79
CA ALA A 200 -28.07 -14.82 -12.74
C ALA A 200 -27.65 -16.21 -12.23
N ARG A 201 -27.68 -17.18 -13.12
CA ARG A 201 -27.25 -18.56 -12.84
C ARG A 201 -25.75 -18.66 -13.02
N LEU A 202 -25.04 -19.15 -12.00
CA LEU A 202 -23.60 -19.37 -12.03
C LEU A 202 -23.26 -20.56 -12.93
N THR A 203 -22.37 -20.37 -13.89
CA THR A 203 -22.02 -21.40 -14.87
C THR A 203 -20.63 -21.96 -14.67
N LYS A 204 -19.63 -21.09 -14.37
CA LYS A 204 -18.24 -21.48 -14.12
C LYS A 204 -17.78 -20.90 -12.80
N VAL A 205 -17.45 -21.78 -11.85
CA VAL A 205 -17.07 -21.44 -10.49
C VAL A 205 -15.62 -21.79 -10.19
N GLY A 206 -15.02 -21.13 -9.22
CA GLY A 206 -13.68 -21.41 -8.72
C GLY A 206 -12.59 -21.28 -9.80
N ALA A 207 -11.86 -22.38 -10.07
CA ALA A 207 -10.77 -22.44 -11.03
C ALA A 207 -11.17 -22.12 -12.47
N ASP A 208 -12.43 -22.42 -12.84
CA ASP A 208 -12.91 -22.29 -14.22
C ASP A 208 -13.43 -20.90 -14.54
N SER A 209 -13.61 -20.04 -13.51
CA SER A 209 -14.03 -18.65 -13.71
C SER A 209 -13.02 -17.88 -14.55
N PHE A 210 -13.50 -16.92 -15.32
CA PHE A 210 -12.68 -16.10 -16.22
C PHE A 210 -11.53 -15.39 -15.47
N VAL A 211 -11.84 -14.75 -14.34
CA VAL A 211 -10.82 -14.07 -13.51
C VAL A 211 -9.78 -15.05 -12.96
N SER A 212 -10.18 -16.25 -12.54
CA SER A 212 -9.23 -17.25 -12.03
C SER A 212 -8.26 -17.70 -13.10
N ARG A 213 -8.74 -17.90 -14.34
CA ARG A 213 -7.90 -18.25 -15.50
C ARG A 213 -6.95 -17.11 -15.86
N LEU A 214 -7.47 -15.89 -15.99
CA LEU A 214 -6.68 -14.69 -16.29
C LEU A 214 -5.58 -14.45 -15.24
N THR A 215 -5.93 -14.61 -13.96
CA THR A 215 -4.99 -14.46 -12.84
C THR A 215 -3.89 -15.50 -12.88
N THR A 216 -4.21 -16.73 -13.26
CA THR A 216 -3.25 -17.82 -13.39
C THR A 216 -2.29 -17.58 -14.56
N GLU A 217 -2.79 -17.11 -15.70
CA GLU A 217 -1.96 -16.74 -16.86
C GLU A 217 -1.06 -15.54 -16.57
N ALA A 218 -1.58 -14.49 -15.93
CA ALA A 218 -0.82 -13.30 -15.55
C ALA A 218 0.32 -13.62 -14.55
N ARG A 219 0.13 -14.61 -13.67
CA ARG A 219 1.18 -15.08 -12.74
C ARG A 219 2.31 -15.83 -13.40
N GLN A 220 2.03 -16.53 -14.51
CA GLN A 220 3.08 -17.22 -15.26
C GLN A 220 4.01 -16.25 -15.99
N THR A 221 3.56 -15.03 -16.28
CA THR A 221 4.26 -14.02 -17.09
C THR A 221 4.85 -12.86 -16.29
N GLY A 222 4.46 -12.62 -15.04
CA GLY A 222 4.85 -11.40 -14.32
C GLY A 222 5.40 -11.61 -12.92
N SER A 223 6.54 -10.98 -12.61
CA SER A 223 6.97 -10.74 -11.23
C SER A 223 6.10 -9.65 -10.61
N GLN A 224 5.58 -9.87 -9.40
CA GLN A 224 4.88 -8.83 -8.64
C GLN A 224 5.74 -7.56 -8.55
N PRO A 225 5.17 -6.36 -8.70
CA PRO A 225 5.90 -5.11 -8.56
C PRO A 225 6.46 -5.02 -7.14
N GLN A 226 7.79 -5.03 -7.01
CA GLN A 226 8.46 -4.86 -5.73
C GLN A 226 8.57 -3.37 -5.40
N SER A 227 8.46 -2.99 -4.12
CA SER A 227 8.72 -1.64 -3.65
C SER A 227 10.12 -1.13 -4.04
N GLU A 228 10.31 0.20 -4.16
CA GLU A 228 11.61 0.81 -4.51
C GLU A 228 12.71 0.35 -3.54
N MET A 229 12.41 0.34 -2.25
CA MET A 229 13.33 -0.08 -1.20
C MET A 229 13.74 -1.56 -1.38
N MET A 230 12.77 -2.47 -1.53
CA MET A 230 13.05 -3.90 -1.69
C MET A 230 13.80 -4.19 -2.99
N ARG A 231 13.48 -3.50 -4.08
CA ARG A 231 14.21 -3.60 -5.35
C ARG A 231 15.65 -3.15 -5.20
N SER A 232 15.87 -2.01 -4.52
CA SER A 232 17.21 -1.46 -4.28
C SER A 232 18.05 -2.38 -3.40
N LEU A 233 17.47 -2.95 -2.33
CA LEU A 233 18.14 -3.92 -1.46
C LEU A 233 18.46 -5.22 -2.20
N THR A 234 17.51 -5.76 -2.96
CA THR A 234 17.73 -6.97 -3.76
C THR A 234 18.82 -6.77 -4.81
N SER A 235 18.85 -5.60 -5.45
CA SER A 235 19.91 -5.24 -6.40
C SER A 235 21.29 -5.18 -5.73
N LEU A 236 21.39 -4.52 -4.56
CA LEU A 236 22.64 -4.46 -3.77
C LEU A 236 23.13 -5.86 -3.41
N ILE A 237 22.24 -6.71 -2.90
CA ILE A 237 22.53 -8.09 -2.51
C ILE A 237 23.03 -8.91 -3.71
N LYS A 238 22.40 -8.77 -4.88
CA LYS A 238 22.84 -9.44 -6.12
C LYS A 238 24.24 -8.99 -6.54
N TRP A 239 24.52 -7.70 -6.50
CA TRP A 239 25.83 -7.16 -6.85
C TRP A 239 26.93 -7.66 -5.89
N ILE A 240 26.68 -7.61 -4.58
CA ILE A 240 27.61 -8.15 -3.58
C ILE A 240 27.82 -9.64 -3.84
N GLY A 241 26.76 -10.42 -4.02
CA GLY A 241 26.86 -11.85 -4.26
C GLY A 241 27.67 -12.23 -5.51
N PHE A 242 27.59 -11.42 -6.56
CA PHE A 242 28.37 -11.61 -7.77
C PHE A 242 29.87 -11.29 -7.55
N LEU A 243 30.17 -10.20 -6.82
CA LEU A 243 31.54 -9.74 -6.60
C LEU A 243 32.32 -10.55 -5.57
N VAL A 244 31.65 -11.09 -4.56
CA VAL A 244 32.28 -11.77 -3.42
C VAL A 244 33.02 -13.05 -3.84
N ILE A 245 32.49 -13.84 -4.77
CA ILE A 245 33.12 -15.10 -5.19
C ILE A 245 34.47 -14.87 -5.90
N PRO A 246 34.57 -14.07 -6.99
CA PRO A 246 35.84 -13.85 -7.66
C PRO A 246 36.86 -13.14 -6.76
N LEU A 247 36.40 -12.16 -5.94
CA LEU A 247 37.30 -11.49 -5.02
C LEU A 247 37.85 -12.44 -3.94
N GLY A 248 37.03 -13.32 -3.38
CA GLY A 248 37.45 -14.33 -2.44
C GLY A 248 38.45 -15.30 -3.04
N ALA A 249 38.25 -15.77 -4.28
CA ALA A 249 39.20 -16.64 -4.96
C ALA A 249 40.55 -15.93 -5.17
N VAL A 250 40.57 -14.68 -5.60
CA VAL A 250 41.82 -13.91 -5.79
C VAL A 250 42.50 -13.63 -4.43
N MET A 251 41.76 -13.35 -3.35
CA MET A 251 42.28 -13.20 -2.00
C MET A 251 42.94 -14.48 -1.50
N PHE A 252 42.31 -15.64 -1.69
CA PHE A 252 42.91 -16.93 -1.32
C PHE A 252 44.19 -17.20 -2.09
N ILE A 253 44.20 -16.98 -3.42
CA ILE A 253 45.40 -17.18 -4.26
C ILE A 253 46.53 -16.26 -3.77
N LYS A 254 46.24 -15.01 -3.44
CA LYS A 254 47.25 -14.07 -2.90
C LYS A 254 47.81 -14.51 -1.57
N GLU A 255 46.96 -14.88 -0.59
CA GLU A 255 47.43 -15.31 0.73
C GLU A 255 48.26 -16.59 0.65
N TYR A 256 47.84 -17.57 -0.16
CA TYR A 256 48.48 -18.85 -0.26
C TYR A 256 49.74 -18.81 -1.14
N LEU A 257 49.68 -18.18 -2.35
CA LEU A 257 50.82 -18.22 -3.29
C LEU A 257 51.83 -17.08 -3.10
N TRP A 258 51.35 -15.85 -2.79
CA TRP A 258 52.23 -14.68 -2.72
C TRP A 258 52.76 -14.43 -1.33
N LEU A 259 51.89 -14.46 -0.32
CA LEU A 259 52.29 -14.30 1.07
C LEU A 259 52.83 -15.61 1.70
N LYS A 260 52.67 -16.76 1.02
CA LYS A 260 53.05 -18.09 1.47
C LYS A 260 52.53 -18.45 2.88
N SER A 261 51.38 -17.93 3.24
CA SER A 261 50.70 -18.18 4.49
C SER A 261 50.32 -19.68 4.59
N PRO A 262 50.29 -20.29 5.79
CA PRO A 262 49.68 -21.59 5.98
C PRO A 262 48.28 -21.68 5.42
N VAL A 263 47.89 -22.84 4.90
CA VAL A 263 46.57 -23.03 4.29
C VAL A 263 45.46 -22.65 5.25
N ALA A 264 45.62 -22.93 6.54
CA ALA A 264 44.63 -22.58 7.57
C ALA A 264 44.42 -21.07 7.70
N ASP A 265 45.51 -20.29 7.66
CA ASP A 265 45.45 -18.84 7.76
C ASP A 265 44.90 -18.19 6.47
N ALA A 266 45.35 -18.71 5.32
CA ALA A 266 44.82 -18.26 4.02
C ALA A 266 43.30 -18.48 3.88
N VAL A 267 42.79 -19.64 4.32
CA VAL A 267 41.35 -19.93 4.35
C VAL A 267 40.66 -19.02 5.35
N THR A 268 41.18 -18.86 6.57
CA THR A 268 40.56 -18.04 7.61
C THR A 268 40.45 -16.58 7.21
N SER A 269 41.53 -15.98 6.67
CA SER A 269 41.56 -14.60 6.17
C SER A 269 40.58 -14.40 5.02
N THR A 270 40.55 -15.33 4.06
CA THR A 270 39.64 -15.29 2.93
C THR A 270 38.17 -15.39 3.39
N VAL A 271 37.85 -16.32 4.28
CA VAL A 271 36.52 -16.49 4.84
C VAL A 271 36.12 -15.24 5.64
N GLY A 272 37.02 -14.67 6.43
CA GLY A 272 36.82 -13.40 7.14
C GLY A 272 36.45 -12.25 6.18
N SER A 273 37.22 -12.10 5.11
CA SER A 273 36.94 -11.09 4.08
C SER A 273 35.53 -11.28 3.45
N ILE A 274 35.19 -12.50 3.04
CA ILE A 274 33.91 -12.83 2.43
C ILE A 274 32.74 -12.58 3.41
N VAL A 275 32.82 -13.09 4.63
CA VAL A 275 31.80 -12.88 5.69
C VAL A 275 31.63 -11.39 6.02
N GLY A 276 32.75 -10.65 6.00
CA GLY A 276 32.71 -9.19 6.20
C GLY A 276 31.93 -8.42 5.14
N MET A 277 31.98 -8.86 3.89
CA MET A 277 31.30 -8.20 2.76
C MET A 277 29.81 -8.53 2.65
N ILE A 278 29.33 -9.62 3.24
CA ILE A 278 27.91 -10.02 3.15
C ILE A 278 27.08 -9.28 4.19
N PRO A 279 25.98 -8.60 3.78
CA PRO A 279 25.06 -7.93 4.71
C PRO A 279 24.11 -8.93 5.37
N GLU A 280 24.66 -9.71 6.34
CA GLU A 280 23.88 -10.68 7.10
C GLU A 280 22.72 -10.03 7.82
N GLY A 281 21.52 -10.59 7.68
CA GLY A 281 20.34 -10.13 8.41
C GLY A 281 19.68 -8.86 7.89
N LEU A 282 20.25 -8.11 6.96
CA LEU A 282 19.62 -6.89 6.43
C LEU A 282 18.28 -7.19 5.76
N TYR A 283 18.20 -8.26 4.96
CA TYR A 283 16.96 -8.69 4.30
C TYR A 283 15.92 -9.15 5.34
N LEU A 284 16.34 -9.94 6.32
CA LEU A 284 15.48 -10.40 7.40
C LEU A 284 14.92 -9.23 8.21
N LEU A 285 15.78 -8.29 8.62
CA LEU A 285 15.37 -7.12 9.40
C LEU A 285 14.36 -6.25 8.64
N THR A 286 14.56 -6.08 7.33
CA THR A 286 13.62 -5.36 6.46
C THR A 286 12.27 -6.06 6.40
N SER A 287 12.28 -7.36 6.17
CA SER A 287 11.08 -8.18 6.18
C SER A 287 10.38 -8.13 7.54
N LEU A 288 11.14 -8.26 8.64
CA LEU A 288 10.62 -8.16 10.01
C LEU A 288 9.92 -6.83 10.27
N ALA A 289 10.54 -5.72 9.88
CA ALA A 289 9.98 -4.39 10.08
C ALA A 289 8.67 -4.19 9.31
N LEU A 290 8.62 -4.62 8.03
CA LEU A 290 7.40 -4.56 7.22
C LEU A 290 6.28 -5.41 7.81
N VAL A 291 6.58 -6.63 8.21
CA VAL A 291 5.61 -7.55 8.81
C VAL A 291 5.09 -7.03 10.15
N ALA A 292 5.98 -6.55 11.02
CA ALA A 292 5.58 -5.95 12.28
C ALA A 292 4.63 -4.74 12.06
N SER A 293 4.85 -3.99 10.98
CA SER A 293 3.97 -2.90 10.56
C SER A 293 2.59 -3.41 10.14
N VAL A 294 2.52 -4.43 9.27
CA VAL A 294 1.24 -5.05 8.87
C VAL A 294 0.46 -5.53 10.10
N ILE A 295 1.14 -6.17 11.06
CA ILE A 295 0.50 -6.65 12.29
C ILE A 295 -0.04 -5.47 13.12
N ARG A 296 0.72 -4.36 13.24
CA ARG A 296 0.25 -3.17 13.97
C ARG A 296 -0.93 -2.49 13.28
N LEU A 297 -0.90 -2.40 11.95
CA LEU A 297 -2.01 -1.87 11.16
C LEU A 297 -3.25 -2.77 11.27
N ALA A 298 -3.07 -4.09 11.22
CA ALA A 298 -4.15 -5.05 11.41
C ALA A 298 -4.82 -4.92 12.80
N ASN A 299 -4.02 -4.71 13.86
CA ASN A 299 -4.56 -4.46 15.21
C ASN A 299 -5.34 -3.12 15.29
N ARG A 300 -5.12 -2.21 14.35
CA ARG A 300 -5.88 -0.95 14.18
C ARG A 300 -6.97 -1.07 13.13
N ARG A 301 -7.48 -2.27 12.88
CA ARG A 301 -8.55 -2.53 11.92
C ARG A 301 -8.25 -2.02 10.51
N THR A 302 -6.98 -2.06 10.10
CA THR A 302 -6.53 -1.69 8.75
C THR A 302 -5.99 -2.94 8.06
N LEU A 303 -6.64 -3.37 6.98
CA LEU A 303 -6.23 -4.50 6.16
C LEU A 303 -5.27 -4.00 5.07
N VAL A 304 -4.13 -4.63 4.93
CA VAL A 304 -3.12 -4.32 3.91
C VAL A 304 -3.04 -5.48 2.93
N HIS A 305 -3.40 -5.25 1.68
CA HIS A 305 -3.31 -6.25 0.61
C HIS A 305 -1.91 -6.32 -0.01
N ASP A 306 -1.23 -5.17 -0.12
CA ASP A 306 0.14 -5.08 -0.64
C ASP A 306 1.06 -4.38 0.37
N MET A 307 2.11 -5.09 0.80
CA MET A 307 3.12 -4.53 1.71
C MET A 307 3.93 -3.39 1.08
N GLY A 308 4.06 -3.37 -0.24
CA GLY A 308 4.77 -2.30 -0.95
C GLY A 308 4.11 -0.93 -0.81
N CYS A 309 2.79 -0.91 -0.65
CA CYS A 309 2.06 0.34 -0.51
C CYS A 309 2.36 1.07 0.81
N ILE A 310 2.80 0.37 1.86
CA ILE A 310 3.24 0.99 3.13
C ILE A 310 4.43 1.93 2.88
N GLU A 311 5.37 1.50 2.04
CA GLU A 311 6.49 2.35 1.62
C GLU A 311 6.00 3.55 0.81
N THR A 312 5.13 3.30 -0.16
CA THR A 312 4.60 4.33 -1.05
C THR A 312 3.83 5.38 -0.26
N LEU A 313 2.96 4.95 0.66
CA LEU A 313 2.16 5.85 1.50
C LEU A 313 3.02 6.75 2.38
N ALA A 314 4.14 6.25 2.88
CA ALA A 314 5.09 7.05 3.67
C ALA A 314 5.74 8.19 2.86
N ARG A 315 5.77 8.06 1.52
CA ARG A 315 6.35 9.03 0.57
C ARG A 315 5.31 9.90 -0.13
N VAL A 316 4.03 9.65 0.10
CA VAL A 316 2.93 10.41 -0.53
C VAL A 316 3.10 11.89 -0.29
N ASP A 317 3.01 12.66 -1.37
CA ASP A 317 3.01 14.12 -1.39
C ASP A 317 1.68 14.71 -1.88
N THR A 318 0.83 13.88 -2.50
CA THR A 318 -0.48 14.27 -3.00
C THR A 318 -1.51 13.22 -2.61
N LEU A 319 -2.55 13.64 -1.86
CA LEU A 319 -3.67 12.81 -1.45
C LEU A 319 -4.92 13.23 -2.23
N CYS A 320 -5.38 12.36 -3.12
CA CYS A 320 -6.66 12.50 -3.81
C CYS A 320 -7.76 11.85 -2.99
N VAL A 321 -8.83 12.56 -2.74
CA VAL A 321 -9.96 12.07 -1.94
C VAL A 321 -11.26 12.23 -2.74
N ASP A 322 -12.12 11.20 -2.71
CA ASP A 322 -13.50 11.39 -3.11
C ASP A 322 -14.29 12.12 -2.01
N LYS A 323 -15.34 12.82 -2.37
CA LYS A 323 -16.18 13.55 -1.41
C LYS A 323 -16.99 12.58 -0.56
N THR A 324 -17.80 11.76 -1.24
CA THR A 324 -18.80 10.91 -0.62
C THR A 324 -18.15 9.70 0.06
N GLY A 325 -18.63 9.33 1.24
CA GLY A 325 -18.08 8.20 2.00
C GLY A 325 -16.68 8.39 2.57
N THR A 326 -15.90 9.38 2.06
CA THR A 326 -14.54 9.70 2.54
C THR A 326 -14.55 10.98 3.40
N ILE A 327 -14.80 12.15 2.82
CA ILE A 327 -14.89 13.43 3.56
C ILE A 327 -16.19 13.47 4.37
N THR A 328 -17.26 12.96 3.75
CA THR A 328 -18.58 12.90 4.36
C THR A 328 -18.93 11.48 4.79
N GLU A 329 -19.92 11.36 5.65
CA GLU A 329 -20.54 10.07 5.96
C GLU A 329 -21.19 9.49 4.70
N PRO A 330 -21.23 8.15 4.54
CA PRO A 330 -21.85 7.52 3.37
C PRO A 330 -23.37 7.69 3.33
N LYS A 331 -23.99 7.99 4.48
CA LYS A 331 -25.43 8.17 4.61
C LYS A 331 -25.82 9.61 4.35
N MET A 332 -26.71 9.81 3.39
CA MET A 332 -27.35 11.09 3.12
C MET A 332 -28.48 11.33 4.13
N THR A 333 -28.72 12.59 4.49
CA THR A 333 -29.84 13.02 5.36
C THR A 333 -30.61 14.14 4.68
N VAL A 334 -31.93 14.18 4.88
CA VAL A 334 -32.74 15.37 4.54
C VAL A 334 -32.53 16.39 5.64
N ASP A 335 -32.06 17.57 5.26
CA ASP A 335 -31.77 18.66 6.19
C ASP A 335 -33.00 19.55 6.39
N ASP A 336 -33.69 19.92 5.28
CA ASP A 336 -34.83 20.83 5.35
C ASP A 336 -35.74 20.68 4.12
N ILE A 337 -36.93 21.24 4.22
CA ILE A 337 -37.92 21.35 3.15
C ILE A 337 -38.25 22.83 2.99
N VAL A 338 -38.04 23.36 1.78
CA VAL A 338 -38.33 24.76 1.45
C VAL A 338 -39.56 24.82 0.53
N PRO A 339 -40.77 25.12 1.04
CA PRO A 339 -41.94 25.31 0.20
C PRO A 339 -41.75 26.50 -0.77
N LEU A 340 -42.07 26.31 -2.04
CA LEU A 340 -41.91 27.33 -3.06
C LEU A 340 -43.23 28.15 -3.25
N GLN A 341 -44.35 27.58 -2.81
CA GLN A 341 -45.68 28.20 -2.85
C GLN A 341 -46.35 28.08 -1.46
N PRO A 342 -45.83 28.79 -0.44
CA PRO A 342 -46.30 28.65 0.95
C PRO A 342 -47.77 29.08 1.16
N ASP A 343 -48.31 29.84 0.26
CA ASP A 343 -49.73 30.25 0.28
C ASP A 343 -50.69 29.12 -0.09
N ARG A 344 -50.20 28.06 -0.75
CA ARG A 344 -50.99 26.91 -1.23
C ARG A 344 -50.60 25.62 -0.56
N TYR A 345 -49.30 25.43 -0.29
CA TYR A 345 -48.76 24.20 0.28
C TYR A 345 -47.82 24.54 1.45
N ILE A 346 -48.24 24.19 2.64
CA ILE A 346 -47.37 24.29 3.82
C ILE A 346 -46.41 23.10 3.93
N ALA A 347 -45.42 23.18 4.82
CA ALA A 347 -44.41 22.12 4.96
C ALA A 347 -45.03 20.75 5.34
N ASP A 348 -46.15 20.73 6.04
CA ASP A 348 -46.82 19.49 6.43
C ASP A 348 -47.56 18.84 5.24
N ASP A 349 -48.12 19.63 4.33
CA ASP A 349 -48.70 19.13 3.05
C ASP A 349 -47.59 18.44 2.23
N ILE A 350 -46.45 19.09 2.11
CA ILE A 350 -45.31 18.56 1.38
C ILE A 350 -44.81 17.24 2.04
N ARG A 351 -44.83 17.15 3.37
CA ARG A 351 -44.49 15.92 4.08
C ARG A 351 -45.43 14.77 3.78
N MET A 352 -46.74 15.05 3.71
CA MET A 352 -47.73 14.02 3.36
C MET A 352 -47.55 13.54 1.91
N ILE A 353 -47.41 14.45 0.96
CA ILE A 353 -47.17 14.13 -0.45
C ILE A 353 -45.89 13.30 -0.60
N MET A 354 -44.81 13.70 0.08
CA MET A 354 -43.57 12.99 0.05
C MET A 354 -43.61 11.59 0.71
N ALA A 355 -44.43 11.43 1.75
CA ALA A 355 -44.64 10.12 2.38
C ALA A 355 -45.33 9.15 1.41
N ASP A 356 -46.39 9.61 0.71
CA ASP A 356 -47.06 8.83 -0.33
C ASP A 356 -46.12 8.50 -1.49
N TYR A 357 -45.38 9.53 -1.98
CA TYR A 357 -44.39 9.37 -3.04
C TYR A 357 -43.33 8.29 -2.72
N VAL A 358 -42.75 8.38 -1.53
CA VAL A 358 -41.68 7.48 -1.09
C VAL A 358 -42.18 6.02 -0.87
N CYS A 359 -43.46 5.88 -0.43
CA CYS A 359 -44.08 4.56 -0.30
C CYS A 359 -44.34 3.91 -1.67
N ALA A 360 -44.68 4.69 -2.66
CA ALA A 360 -45.00 4.21 -4.02
C ALA A 360 -43.76 3.84 -4.85
N MET A 361 -42.60 4.45 -4.54
CA MET A 361 -41.36 4.23 -5.29
C MET A 361 -40.64 2.98 -4.79
N GLN A 362 -40.11 2.19 -5.76
CA GLN A 362 -39.32 0.96 -5.49
C GLN A 362 -37.81 1.18 -5.57
N ASP A 363 -37.38 2.43 -5.84
CA ASP A 363 -35.95 2.74 -5.95
C ASP A 363 -35.19 2.42 -4.67
N ASP A 364 -34.09 1.72 -4.79
CA ASP A 364 -33.20 1.33 -3.66
C ASP A 364 -31.85 2.07 -3.78
N ASN A 365 -31.88 3.41 -3.90
CA ASN A 365 -30.70 4.24 -3.90
C ASN A 365 -30.58 5.08 -2.61
N ASP A 366 -29.37 5.60 -2.33
CA ASP A 366 -29.09 6.33 -1.10
C ASP A 366 -29.99 7.56 -0.88
N THR A 367 -30.38 8.23 -1.97
CA THR A 367 -31.30 9.38 -1.93
C THR A 367 -32.68 8.93 -1.46
N MET A 368 -33.23 7.88 -2.08
CA MET A 368 -34.54 7.35 -1.70
C MET A 368 -34.51 6.78 -0.28
N ALA A 369 -33.43 6.11 0.11
CA ALA A 369 -33.25 5.63 1.48
C ALA A 369 -33.18 6.79 2.51
N ALA A 370 -32.64 7.95 2.16
CA ALA A 370 -32.67 9.15 3.00
C ALA A 370 -34.08 9.73 3.10
N LEU A 371 -34.79 9.81 1.96
CA LEU A 371 -36.18 10.28 1.90
C LEU A 371 -37.09 9.37 2.73
N ARG A 372 -37.00 8.04 2.58
CA ARG A 372 -37.78 7.06 3.38
C ARG A 372 -37.54 7.18 4.90
N ARG A 373 -36.32 7.49 5.31
CA ARG A 373 -36.00 7.71 6.72
C ARG A 373 -36.56 9.00 7.29
N TYR A 374 -36.70 10.03 6.47
CA TYR A 374 -37.22 11.32 6.91
C TYR A 374 -38.75 11.42 6.81
N PHE A 375 -39.31 10.99 5.69
CA PHE A 375 -40.75 10.99 5.44
C PHE A 375 -41.34 9.65 5.89
N THR A 376 -41.55 9.54 7.20
CA THR A 376 -42.17 8.35 7.83
C THR A 376 -43.66 8.62 8.01
N GLY A 377 -44.49 8.03 7.17
CA GLY A 377 -45.95 8.12 7.25
C GLY A 377 -46.61 6.86 6.69
N GLN A 378 -47.85 6.58 7.06
CA GLN A 378 -48.65 5.59 6.33
C GLN A 378 -49.13 6.25 5.04
N SER A 379 -48.91 5.56 3.91
CA SER A 379 -49.45 6.04 2.64
C SER A 379 -50.96 6.13 2.72
N MET A 380 -51.47 7.30 2.34
CA MET A 380 -52.88 7.56 2.28
C MET A 380 -53.48 7.34 0.89
N GLN A 381 -52.60 7.29 -0.13
CA GLN A 381 -53.01 7.16 -1.53
C GLN A 381 -52.37 5.94 -2.20
N THR A 382 -53.09 5.32 -3.12
CA THR A 382 -52.55 4.20 -3.91
C THR A 382 -52.06 4.71 -5.26
N ALA A 383 -50.81 4.45 -5.59
CA ALA A 383 -50.21 4.87 -6.86
C ALA A 383 -50.85 4.12 -8.05
N ILE A 384 -51.23 4.84 -9.09
CA ILE A 384 -51.69 4.29 -10.36
C ILE A 384 -50.51 3.93 -11.24
N ALA A 385 -49.48 4.79 -11.26
CA ALA A 385 -48.26 4.60 -12.03
C ALA A 385 -47.04 5.12 -11.23
N ALA A 386 -45.90 4.46 -11.36
CA ALA A 386 -44.66 4.93 -10.80
C ALA A 386 -43.52 4.74 -11.81
N MET A 387 -42.75 5.78 -12.04
CA MET A 387 -41.56 5.78 -12.87
C MET A 387 -40.31 5.94 -11.99
N PRO A 388 -39.47 4.93 -11.91
CA PRO A 388 -38.23 5.02 -11.12
C PRO A 388 -37.31 6.14 -11.60
N PHE A 389 -36.42 6.61 -10.71
CA PHE A 389 -35.43 7.60 -11.07
C PHE A 389 -34.51 7.09 -12.18
N ARG A 390 -34.37 7.84 -13.26
CA ARG A 390 -33.46 7.54 -14.37
C ARG A 390 -32.33 8.55 -14.45
N SER A 391 -31.09 8.08 -14.40
CA SER A 391 -29.90 8.96 -14.47
C SER A 391 -29.84 9.77 -15.76
N ALA A 392 -30.43 9.30 -16.87
CA ALA A 392 -30.51 10.01 -18.14
C ALA A 392 -31.50 11.16 -18.10
N LYS A 393 -32.64 10.97 -17.44
CA LYS A 393 -33.70 11.98 -17.29
C LYS A 393 -33.49 12.90 -16.09
N LYS A 394 -32.77 12.46 -15.06
CA LYS A 394 -32.53 13.17 -13.80
C LYS A 394 -33.78 13.40 -12.93
N TYR A 395 -34.86 12.70 -13.19
CA TYR A 395 -36.06 12.71 -12.36
C TYR A 395 -36.74 11.35 -12.33
N GLY A 396 -37.67 11.16 -11.39
CA GLY A 396 -38.61 10.07 -11.30
C GLY A 396 -40.00 10.67 -10.95
N GLY A 397 -41.04 9.86 -11.02
CA GLY A 397 -42.39 10.38 -10.77
C GLY A 397 -43.40 9.30 -10.30
N VAL A 398 -44.47 9.75 -9.70
CA VAL A 398 -45.60 8.92 -9.24
C VAL A 398 -46.92 9.63 -9.58
N SER A 399 -47.89 8.89 -10.16
CA SER A 399 -49.26 9.35 -10.39
C SER A 399 -50.16 8.65 -9.40
N PHE A 400 -50.97 9.44 -8.66
CA PHE A 400 -51.95 8.93 -7.70
C PHE A 400 -53.38 9.04 -8.30
N HIS A 401 -53.64 10.07 -9.13
CA HIS A 401 -54.84 10.23 -9.90
C HIS A 401 -54.49 10.59 -11.36
N GLU A 402 -55.49 10.53 -12.30
CA GLU A 402 -55.21 10.79 -13.71
C GLU A 402 -54.63 12.20 -13.95
N ASP A 403 -54.96 13.17 -13.10
CA ASP A 403 -54.53 14.58 -13.22
C ASP A 403 -53.56 14.97 -12.07
N GLU A 404 -53.00 14.00 -11.30
CA GLU A 404 -52.15 14.27 -10.14
C GLU A 404 -50.90 13.46 -10.21
N THR A 405 -49.91 13.98 -10.91
CA THR A 405 -48.60 13.40 -11.09
C THR A 405 -47.54 14.20 -10.38
N TYR A 406 -46.80 13.58 -9.45
CA TYR A 406 -45.69 14.21 -8.74
C TYR A 406 -44.34 13.77 -9.34
N LEU A 407 -43.51 14.76 -9.71
CA LEU A 407 -42.15 14.54 -10.18
C LEU A 407 -41.16 14.98 -9.11
N LEU A 408 -40.13 14.18 -8.89
CA LEU A 408 -39.00 14.49 -8.01
C LEU A 408 -37.70 14.36 -8.79
N GLY A 409 -36.90 15.43 -8.86
CA GLY A 409 -35.69 15.41 -9.65
C GLY A 409 -34.81 16.64 -9.52
N ALA A 410 -33.84 16.74 -10.43
CA ALA A 410 -32.88 17.83 -10.51
C ALA A 410 -33.62 19.16 -10.89
N PRO A 411 -33.46 20.25 -10.11
CA PRO A 411 -34.15 21.51 -10.37
C PRO A 411 -33.89 22.08 -11.73
N GLU A 412 -32.66 21.97 -12.23
CA GLU A 412 -32.28 22.48 -13.56
C GLU A 412 -32.99 21.78 -14.72
N ILE A 413 -33.44 20.55 -14.51
CA ILE A 413 -34.17 19.77 -15.52
C ILE A 413 -35.67 20.05 -15.42
N LEU A 414 -36.21 19.93 -14.23
CA LEU A 414 -37.66 20.12 -14.04
C LEU A 414 -38.08 21.58 -14.27
N LEU A 415 -37.31 22.55 -13.76
CA LEU A 415 -37.60 23.97 -13.98
C LEU A 415 -37.38 24.42 -15.44
N ALA A 416 -36.65 23.62 -16.25
CA ALA A 416 -36.54 23.96 -17.69
C ALA A 416 -37.89 23.95 -18.43
N ALA A 417 -38.83 23.13 -17.96
CA ALA A 417 -40.20 23.02 -18.48
C ALA A 417 -41.21 23.94 -17.72
N CYS A 418 -40.77 24.78 -16.79
CA CYS A 418 -41.61 25.59 -15.96
C CYS A 418 -41.53 27.08 -16.36
N PRO A 419 -42.66 27.81 -16.48
CA PRO A 419 -42.66 29.24 -16.76
C PRO A 419 -41.96 30.09 -15.69
N GLU A 420 -41.98 29.67 -14.42
CA GLU A 420 -41.38 30.36 -13.27
C GLU A 420 -39.91 30.00 -13.01
N LYS A 421 -39.21 29.46 -14.00
CA LYS A 421 -37.82 29.05 -13.92
C LYS A 421 -36.90 30.12 -13.32
N ASP A 422 -37.01 31.36 -13.86
CA ASP A 422 -36.13 32.47 -13.46
C ASP A 422 -36.33 32.92 -12.01
N ARG A 423 -37.46 32.56 -11.40
CA ARG A 423 -37.78 32.84 -10.00
C ARG A 423 -37.20 31.80 -9.06
N PHE A 424 -37.27 30.49 -9.38
CA PHE A 424 -36.96 29.41 -8.45
C PHE A 424 -35.57 28.75 -8.69
N LEU A 425 -35.02 28.83 -9.91
CA LEU A 425 -33.69 28.29 -10.19
C LEU A 425 -32.60 28.97 -9.36
N PRO A 426 -32.54 30.30 -9.19
CA PRO A 426 -31.56 30.97 -8.33
C PRO A 426 -31.64 30.51 -6.87
N GLN A 427 -32.85 30.24 -6.35
CA GLN A 427 -33.00 29.69 -4.99
C GLN A 427 -32.42 28.29 -4.85
N ALA A 428 -32.63 27.41 -5.83
CA ALA A 428 -32.04 26.08 -5.85
C ALA A 428 -30.52 26.17 -5.97
N GLU A 429 -29.99 27.09 -6.78
CA GLU A 429 -28.55 27.32 -6.92
C GLU A 429 -27.92 27.87 -5.62
N GLU A 430 -28.61 28.74 -4.90
CA GLU A 430 -28.15 29.25 -3.60
C GLU A 430 -27.98 28.13 -2.58
N TRP A 431 -28.94 27.22 -2.48
CA TRP A 431 -28.82 26.05 -1.60
C TRP A 431 -27.74 25.06 -2.06
N SER A 432 -27.61 24.86 -3.36
CA SER A 432 -26.53 24.08 -3.93
C SER A 432 -25.15 24.67 -3.62
N ALA A 433 -25.04 26.04 -3.67
CA ALA A 433 -23.80 26.73 -3.28
C ALA A 433 -23.49 26.60 -1.79
N LYS A 434 -24.50 26.40 -0.93
CA LYS A 434 -24.32 26.08 0.51
C LYS A 434 -23.89 24.62 0.78
N GLY A 435 -23.76 23.81 -0.26
CA GLY A 435 -23.30 22.41 -0.15
C GLY A 435 -24.42 21.37 -0.06
N CYS A 436 -25.68 21.77 -0.23
CA CYS A 436 -26.81 20.86 -0.23
C CYS A 436 -27.03 20.24 -1.62
N ARG A 437 -27.43 18.98 -1.66
CA ARG A 437 -28.06 18.40 -2.83
C ARG A 437 -29.52 18.80 -2.85
N VAL A 438 -29.92 19.51 -3.85
CA VAL A 438 -31.29 20.04 -3.96
C VAL A 438 -32.08 19.15 -4.91
N LEU A 439 -33.24 18.68 -4.46
CA LEU A 439 -34.26 18.04 -5.31
C LEU A 439 -35.49 18.93 -5.36
N LEU A 440 -36.09 19.06 -6.53
CA LEU A 440 -37.34 19.72 -6.72
C LEU A 440 -38.47 18.72 -6.72
N LEU A 441 -39.47 18.93 -5.87
CA LEU A 441 -40.78 18.31 -5.96
C LEU A 441 -41.69 19.20 -6.76
N ALA A 442 -42.34 18.67 -7.80
CA ALA A 442 -43.27 19.42 -8.65
C ALA A 442 -44.54 18.62 -8.96
N LEU A 443 -45.64 19.28 -9.07
CA LEU A 443 -46.88 18.73 -9.60
C LEU A 443 -46.87 18.92 -11.12
N TYR A 444 -47.12 17.85 -11.87
CA TYR A 444 -47.09 17.81 -13.33
C TYR A 444 -48.48 17.43 -13.86
N ASP A 445 -49.04 18.27 -14.70
CA ASP A 445 -50.34 18.06 -15.33
C ASP A 445 -50.23 17.22 -16.62
N GLY A 446 -49.58 16.06 -16.49
CA GLY A 446 -49.35 15.15 -17.61
C GLY A 446 -49.17 13.71 -17.17
N LYS A 447 -49.24 12.79 -18.13
CA LYS A 447 -49.03 11.35 -17.85
C LYS A 447 -47.58 11.02 -17.70
N LEU A 448 -47.31 10.05 -16.80
CA LEU A 448 -45.96 9.42 -16.69
C LEU A 448 -45.71 8.51 -17.88
N ASP A 449 -45.08 9.03 -18.91
CA ASP A 449 -44.61 8.31 -20.07
C ASP A 449 -43.08 8.47 -20.27
N ASP A 450 -42.55 7.80 -21.27
CA ASP A 450 -41.15 7.91 -21.64
C ASP A 450 -40.82 9.13 -22.52
N GLU A 451 -41.78 9.98 -22.79
CA GLU A 451 -41.62 11.15 -23.66
C GLU A 451 -41.12 12.39 -22.89
N ALA A 452 -40.89 13.48 -23.60
CA ALA A 452 -40.42 14.73 -23.00
C ALA A 452 -41.55 15.39 -22.17
N LEU A 453 -41.20 16.12 -21.11
CA LEU A 453 -42.13 16.89 -20.31
C LEU A 453 -42.72 18.02 -21.14
N THR A 454 -43.98 17.88 -21.54
CA THR A 454 -44.67 18.81 -22.44
C THR A 454 -45.82 19.56 -21.77
N ALA A 455 -46.33 19.08 -20.64
CA ALA A 455 -47.45 19.68 -19.91
C ALA A 455 -46.95 20.69 -18.85
N GLU A 456 -47.92 21.47 -18.31
CA GLU A 456 -47.61 22.45 -17.27
C GLU A 456 -47.08 21.78 -16.00
N MET A 457 -46.12 22.47 -15.38
CA MET A 457 -45.49 22.01 -14.16
C MET A 457 -45.54 23.10 -13.10
N MET A 458 -46.01 22.75 -11.92
CA MET A 458 -46.03 23.61 -10.74
C MET A 458 -45.00 23.18 -9.70
N PRO A 459 -43.95 23.96 -9.48
CA PRO A 459 -42.95 23.68 -8.43
C PRO A 459 -43.61 23.82 -7.04
N LEU A 460 -43.43 22.75 -6.20
CA LEU A 460 -44.02 22.70 -4.86
C LEU A 460 -43.01 23.02 -3.78
N ALA A 461 -41.86 22.30 -3.77
CA ALA A 461 -40.86 22.47 -2.73
C ALA A 461 -39.47 22.05 -3.20
N LEU A 462 -38.47 22.64 -2.58
CA LEU A 462 -37.09 22.14 -2.64
C LEU A 462 -36.85 21.22 -1.43
N ILE A 463 -36.40 20.00 -1.69
CA ILE A 463 -35.97 19.06 -0.67
C ILE A 463 -34.44 19.13 -0.59
N LEU A 464 -33.95 19.58 0.55
CA LEU A 464 -32.51 19.77 0.78
C LEU A 464 -31.94 18.55 1.44
N LEU A 465 -30.96 17.94 0.77
CA LEU A 465 -30.23 16.80 1.31
C LEU A 465 -28.73 17.14 1.46
N SER A 466 -28.10 16.61 2.50
CA SER A 466 -26.66 16.71 2.64
C SER A 466 -26.07 15.41 3.16
N ASN A 467 -24.79 15.25 2.92
CA ASN A 467 -23.99 14.27 3.60
C ASN A 467 -23.22 15.01 4.72
N LYS A 468 -23.39 14.59 5.96
CA LYS A 468 -22.68 15.17 7.10
C LYS A 468 -21.16 15.00 6.91
N ILE A 469 -20.42 16.08 7.11
CA ILE A 469 -18.95 16.00 7.13
C ILE A 469 -18.55 15.19 8.34
N ARG A 470 -17.63 14.23 8.16
CA ARG A 470 -17.10 13.44 9.27
C ARG A 470 -16.44 14.33 10.31
N PRO A 471 -16.75 14.20 11.61
CA PRO A 471 -16.18 15.06 12.65
C PRO A 471 -14.66 15.08 12.70
N GLU A 472 -14.03 13.95 12.33
CA GLU A 472 -12.58 13.77 12.30
C GLU A 472 -11.90 14.30 11.03
N ALA A 473 -12.64 14.66 9.98
CA ALA A 473 -12.07 15.08 8.70
C ALA A 473 -11.19 16.35 8.81
N PRO A 474 -11.60 17.42 9.51
CA PRO A 474 -10.76 18.61 9.62
C PRO A 474 -9.41 18.36 10.29
N GLN A 475 -9.37 17.55 11.34
CA GLN A 475 -8.12 17.19 12.03
C GLN A 475 -7.21 16.34 11.12
N THR A 476 -7.80 15.42 10.35
CA THR A 476 -7.07 14.56 9.42
C THR A 476 -6.44 15.39 8.30
N PHE A 477 -7.18 16.32 7.69
CA PHE A 477 -6.62 17.17 6.63
C PHE A 477 -5.59 18.17 7.17
N ALA A 478 -5.81 18.73 8.37
CA ALA A 478 -4.81 19.57 9.03
C ALA A 478 -3.49 18.80 9.26
N TYR A 479 -3.54 17.54 9.67
CA TYR A 479 -2.36 16.69 9.78
C TYR A 479 -1.65 16.55 8.43
N PHE A 480 -2.35 16.23 7.34
CA PHE A 480 -1.74 16.10 6.03
C PHE A 480 -1.11 17.40 5.53
N ALA A 481 -1.78 18.54 5.73
CA ALA A 481 -1.26 19.86 5.39
C ALA A 481 0.05 20.17 6.16
N GLN A 482 0.08 19.92 7.47
CA GLN A 482 1.28 20.06 8.30
C GLN A 482 2.43 19.15 7.84
N GLN A 483 2.09 18.00 7.31
CA GLN A 483 3.05 17.05 6.74
C GLN A 483 3.48 17.42 5.31
N GLY A 484 2.98 18.52 4.76
CA GLY A 484 3.27 19.00 3.41
C GLY A 484 2.72 18.09 2.31
N VAL A 485 1.64 17.38 2.60
CA VAL A 485 0.86 16.60 1.62
C VAL A 485 -0.24 17.49 1.06
N ARG A 486 -0.29 17.63 -0.26
CA ARG A 486 -1.36 18.37 -0.94
C ARG A 486 -2.60 17.49 -1.04
N THR A 487 -3.72 18.01 -0.59
CA THR A 487 -5.02 17.34 -0.73
C THR A 487 -5.72 17.83 -1.99
N LYS A 488 -6.26 16.91 -2.79
CA LYS A 488 -7.07 17.18 -3.98
C LYS A 488 -8.40 16.46 -3.83
N VAL A 489 -9.52 17.15 -4.07
CA VAL A 489 -10.86 16.56 -3.99
C VAL A 489 -11.37 16.29 -5.39
N ILE A 490 -11.77 15.05 -5.67
CA ILE A 490 -12.19 14.61 -7.00
C ILE A 490 -13.56 13.95 -6.89
N SER A 491 -14.63 14.63 -7.32
CA SER A 491 -16.01 14.16 -7.16
C SER A 491 -16.84 14.28 -8.45
N GLY A 492 -17.86 13.42 -8.57
CA GLY A 492 -18.87 13.50 -9.63
C GLY A 492 -19.89 14.61 -9.41
N ASP A 493 -19.91 15.24 -8.22
CA ASP A 493 -20.89 16.26 -7.85
C ASP A 493 -20.54 17.65 -8.42
N ASN A 494 -21.49 18.59 -8.23
CA ASN A 494 -21.30 19.98 -8.64
C ASN A 494 -20.03 20.58 -7.99
N PRO A 495 -19.16 21.25 -8.75
CA PRO A 495 -17.90 21.79 -8.24
C PRO A 495 -18.06 22.79 -7.09
N LEU A 496 -19.10 23.60 -7.09
CA LEU A 496 -19.41 24.55 -6.01
C LEU A 496 -19.72 23.80 -4.70
N THR A 497 -20.58 22.79 -4.76
CA THR A 497 -20.92 21.94 -3.61
C THR A 497 -19.68 21.23 -3.06
N VAL A 498 -18.83 20.71 -3.94
CA VAL A 498 -17.59 20.02 -3.55
C VAL A 498 -16.59 20.99 -2.91
N SER A 499 -16.45 22.20 -3.46
CA SER A 499 -15.60 23.27 -2.93
C SER A 499 -16.04 23.68 -1.52
N GLU A 500 -17.34 23.86 -1.30
CA GLU A 500 -17.87 24.24 0.02
C GLU A 500 -17.66 23.13 1.07
N VAL A 501 -17.90 21.86 0.70
CA VAL A 501 -17.59 20.70 1.57
C VAL A 501 -16.10 20.64 1.90
N ALA A 502 -15.22 20.83 0.89
CA ALA A 502 -13.78 20.85 1.07
C ALA A 502 -13.33 21.99 2.01
N ARG A 503 -13.91 23.18 1.84
CA ARG A 503 -13.63 24.34 2.70
C ARG A 503 -14.05 24.07 4.16
N ARG A 504 -15.26 23.55 4.36
CA ARG A 504 -15.76 23.18 5.71
C ARG A 504 -14.97 22.05 6.34
N ALA A 505 -14.39 21.15 5.53
CA ALA A 505 -13.48 20.10 5.98
C ALA A 505 -12.05 20.62 6.26
N GLY A 506 -11.78 21.93 6.06
CA GLY A 506 -10.47 22.52 6.34
C GLY A 506 -9.38 22.20 5.31
N ILE A 507 -9.74 21.86 4.08
CA ILE A 507 -8.79 21.62 2.99
C ILE A 507 -8.27 22.95 2.47
N PRO A 508 -6.94 23.19 2.44
CA PRO A 508 -6.36 24.43 1.91
C PRO A 508 -6.67 24.64 0.44
N ASP A 509 -6.83 25.89 0.01
CA ASP A 509 -7.08 26.29 -1.39
C ASP A 509 -8.37 25.67 -1.99
N ALA A 510 -9.38 25.35 -1.18
CA ALA A 510 -10.63 24.73 -1.63
C ALA A 510 -11.41 25.60 -2.64
N GLU A 511 -11.17 26.92 -2.66
CA GLU A 511 -11.73 27.87 -3.63
C GLU A 511 -11.18 27.71 -5.05
N LYS A 512 -10.05 27.00 -5.22
CA LYS A 512 -9.49 26.66 -6.54
C LYS A 512 -10.19 25.43 -7.08
N PHE A 513 -11.37 25.61 -7.65
CA PHE A 513 -12.16 24.52 -8.22
C PHE A 513 -12.34 24.63 -9.74
N VAL A 514 -12.66 23.51 -10.38
CA VAL A 514 -12.94 23.43 -11.81
C VAL A 514 -14.07 22.44 -12.10
N ASP A 515 -14.87 22.74 -13.11
CA ASP A 515 -15.84 21.79 -13.68
C ASP A 515 -15.12 20.90 -14.72
N ALA A 516 -15.01 19.62 -14.46
CA ALA A 516 -14.28 18.70 -15.30
C ALA A 516 -14.87 18.56 -16.73
N ARG A 517 -16.13 18.93 -16.94
CA ARG A 517 -16.75 18.97 -18.28
C ARG A 517 -16.13 20.01 -19.20
N THR A 518 -15.47 21.05 -18.65
CA THR A 518 -14.77 22.07 -19.42
C THR A 518 -13.38 21.61 -19.88
N LEU A 519 -12.84 20.54 -19.30
CA LEU A 519 -11.52 19.98 -19.60
C LEU A 519 -11.66 18.95 -20.72
N LYS A 520 -11.45 19.39 -21.96
CA LYS A 520 -11.64 18.54 -23.15
C LYS A 520 -10.37 17.80 -23.58
N THR A 521 -9.21 18.33 -23.25
CA THR A 521 -7.92 17.77 -23.68
C THR A 521 -7.11 17.24 -22.50
N ASP A 522 -6.29 16.21 -22.73
CA ASP A 522 -5.39 15.67 -21.70
C ASP A 522 -4.37 16.72 -21.22
N ALA A 523 -4.02 17.71 -22.05
CA ALA A 523 -3.12 18.81 -21.67
C ALA A 523 -3.78 19.78 -20.68
N GLU A 524 -5.06 20.17 -20.91
CA GLU A 524 -5.83 20.98 -19.97
C GLU A 524 -6.02 20.27 -18.65
N LEU A 525 -6.32 18.96 -18.70
CA LEU A 525 -6.49 18.12 -17.53
C LEU A 525 -5.20 18.03 -16.72
N ALA A 526 -4.03 17.86 -17.38
CA ALA A 526 -2.73 17.81 -16.72
C ALA A 526 -2.36 19.17 -16.06
N LYS A 527 -2.65 20.29 -16.73
CA LYS A 527 -2.44 21.64 -16.16
C LYS A 527 -3.35 21.86 -14.95
N SER A 528 -4.63 21.55 -15.07
CA SER A 528 -5.60 21.69 -13.97
C SER A 528 -5.25 20.78 -12.79
N ALA A 529 -4.71 19.57 -13.04
CA ALA A 529 -4.28 18.67 -11.99
C ALA A 529 -3.18 19.28 -11.08
N GLU A 530 -2.35 20.19 -11.60
CA GLU A 530 -1.36 20.91 -10.79
C GLU A 530 -1.96 22.14 -10.08
N GLU A 531 -2.78 22.93 -10.78
CA GLU A 531 -3.22 24.25 -10.33
C GLU A 531 -4.46 24.21 -9.42
N MET A 532 -5.39 23.26 -9.67
CA MET A 532 -6.67 23.20 -8.98
C MET A 532 -6.64 22.24 -7.79
N THR A 533 -7.45 22.52 -6.78
CA THR A 533 -7.61 21.70 -5.58
C THR A 533 -8.85 20.83 -5.65
N VAL A 534 -9.94 21.36 -6.23
CA VAL A 534 -11.24 20.69 -6.28
C VAL A 534 -11.67 20.48 -7.72
N PHE A 535 -12.11 19.25 -8.01
CA PHE A 535 -12.61 18.83 -9.32
C PHE A 535 -14.06 18.35 -9.16
N GLY A 536 -15.02 19.01 -9.80
CA GLY A 536 -16.42 18.62 -9.79
C GLY A 536 -16.85 18.04 -11.14
N ARG A 537 -17.95 17.25 -11.13
CA ARG A 537 -18.54 16.58 -12.30
C ARG A 537 -17.57 15.72 -13.09
N VAL A 538 -16.67 15.05 -12.35
CA VAL A 538 -15.60 14.20 -12.90
C VAL A 538 -16.18 12.83 -13.26
N THR A 539 -15.91 12.36 -14.46
CA THR A 539 -16.24 10.98 -14.87
C THR A 539 -15.19 9.98 -14.34
N PRO A 540 -15.50 8.68 -14.25
CA PRO A 540 -14.53 7.67 -13.80
C PRO A 540 -13.24 7.65 -14.63
N ASP A 541 -13.31 7.81 -15.95
CA ASP A 541 -12.13 7.90 -16.81
C ASP A 541 -11.31 9.17 -16.53
N GLN A 542 -11.98 10.32 -16.34
CA GLN A 542 -11.30 11.55 -15.96
C GLN A 542 -10.62 11.45 -14.58
N LYS A 543 -11.23 10.75 -13.59
CA LYS A 543 -10.59 10.47 -12.30
C LYS A 543 -9.24 9.73 -12.49
N LYS A 544 -9.24 8.67 -13.31
CA LYS A 544 -8.02 7.94 -13.68
C LYS A 544 -6.98 8.84 -14.34
N LYS A 545 -7.39 9.64 -15.34
CA LYS A 545 -6.48 10.54 -16.07
C LYS A 545 -5.89 11.63 -15.20
N LEU A 546 -6.64 12.18 -14.23
CA LEU A 546 -6.15 13.16 -13.24
C LEU A 546 -5.04 12.54 -12.38
N VAL A 547 -5.28 11.34 -11.82
CA VAL A 547 -4.27 10.62 -11.04
C VAL A 547 -3.03 10.33 -11.87
N ALA A 548 -3.19 9.82 -13.10
CA ALA A 548 -2.09 9.54 -14.00
C ALA A 548 -1.30 10.81 -14.39
N ALA A 549 -1.97 11.96 -14.53
CA ALA A 549 -1.32 13.24 -14.83
C ALA A 549 -0.43 13.70 -13.67
N MET A 550 -0.91 13.62 -12.42
CA MET A 550 -0.11 13.95 -11.23
C MET A 550 1.11 13.04 -11.08
N LYS A 551 0.95 11.73 -11.33
CA LYS A 551 2.08 10.78 -11.34
C LYS A 551 3.12 11.12 -12.40
N ARG A 552 2.69 11.47 -13.62
CA ARG A 552 3.60 11.91 -14.70
C ARG A 552 4.33 13.20 -14.37
N ALA A 553 3.72 14.08 -13.59
CA ALA A 553 4.36 15.28 -13.06
C ALA A 553 5.40 14.99 -11.96
N GLY A 554 5.52 13.75 -11.51
CA GLY A 554 6.51 13.27 -10.54
C GLY A 554 6.01 13.24 -9.10
N HIS A 555 4.70 13.35 -8.88
CA HIS A 555 4.08 13.21 -7.56
C HIS A 555 3.89 11.74 -7.18
N THR A 556 3.97 11.47 -5.88
CA THR A 556 3.56 10.18 -5.31
C THR A 556 2.13 10.32 -4.81
N VAL A 557 1.21 9.71 -5.55
CA VAL A 557 -0.23 9.93 -5.38
C VAL A 557 -0.88 8.82 -4.57
N ALA A 558 -1.54 9.19 -3.47
CA ALA A 558 -2.52 8.33 -2.82
C ALA A 558 -3.94 8.70 -3.27
N MET A 559 -4.80 7.69 -3.45
CA MET A 559 -6.22 7.89 -3.78
C MET A 559 -7.09 7.18 -2.75
N THR A 560 -8.08 7.90 -2.21
CA THR A 560 -9.13 7.30 -1.38
C THR A 560 -10.45 7.34 -2.13
N GLY A 561 -11.21 6.26 -2.06
CA GLY A 561 -12.54 6.18 -2.63
C GLY A 561 -13.30 4.97 -2.08
N ASP A 562 -14.62 5.02 -2.12
CA ASP A 562 -15.50 3.96 -1.63
C ASP A 562 -16.47 3.45 -2.70
N GLY A 563 -16.62 4.20 -3.80
CA GLY A 563 -17.53 3.89 -4.88
C GLY A 563 -16.93 3.03 -6.00
N VAL A 564 -17.83 2.44 -6.78
CA VAL A 564 -17.48 1.73 -8.03
C VAL A 564 -16.79 2.68 -9.03
N ASN A 565 -17.21 3.95 -9.06
CA ASN A 565 -16.67 4.98 -9.93
C ASN A 565 -15.19 5.34 -9.65
N ASP A 566 -14.66 4.94 -8.48
CA ASP A 566 -13.30 5.22 -8.07
C ASP A 566 -12.32 4.13 -8.46
N VAL A 567 -12.80 2.96 -8.83
CA VAL A 567 -11.99 1.75 -9.04
C VAL A 567 -10.85 1.97 -10.03
N LEU A 568 -11.11 2.67 -11.14
CA LEU A 568 -10.09 2.97 -12.15
C LEU A 568 -9.00 3.91 -11.59
N ALA A 569 -9.38 4.90 -10.80
CA ALA A 569 -8.46 5.84 -10.15
C ALA A 569 -7.69 5.18 -9.00
N LEU A 570 -8.36 4.31 -8.22
CA LEU A 570 -7.71 3.52 -7.15
C LEU A 570 -6.61 2.61 -7.71
N ARG A 571 -6.85 1.95 -8.84
CA ARG A 571 -5.82 1.12 -9.52
C ARG A 571 -4.68 1.93 -10.12
N GLU A 572 -4.96 3.14 -10.61
CA GLU A 572 -3.94 4.01 -11.19
C GLU A 572 -3.02 4.62 -10.12
N ALA A 573 -3.52 4.87 -8.92
CA ALA A 573 -2.77 5.50 -7.84
C ALA A 573 -1.58 4.65 -7.37
N ASP A 574 -0.52 5.32 -6.88
CA ASP A 574 0.64 4.64 -6.29
C ASP A 574 0.28 3.93 -4.98
N CYS A 575 -0.66 4.48 -4.21
CA CYS A 575 -1.27 3.86 -3.05
C CYS A 575 -2.77 4.13 -3.04
N SER A 576 -3.58 3.08 -2.96
CA SER A 576 -5.05 3.19 -2.92
C SER A 576 -5.61 2.72 -1.59
N ILE A 577 -6.63 3.41 -1.12
CA ILE A 577 -7.25 3.21 0.19
C ILE A 577 -8.76 3.18 0.01
N ALA A 578 -9.42 2.12 0.49
CA ALA A 578 -10.88 2.02 0.49
C ALA A 578 -11.44 1.99 1.92
N MET A 579 -12.69 2.42 2.02
CA MET A 579 -13.50 2.25 3.23
C MET A 579 -14.25 0.94 3.16
N ALA A 580 -14.29 0.15 4.25
CA ALA A 580 -15.02 -1.12 4.25
C ALA A 580 -16.54 -0.95 4.08
N SER A 581 -17.08 0.23 4.38
CA SER A 581 -18.49 0.58 4.10
C SER A 581 -18.78 0.84 2.63
N GLY A 582 -17.76 0.95 1.79
CA GLY A 582 -17.88 1.17 0.36
C GLY A 582 -18.17 -0.10 -0.42
N SER A 583 -18.10 -0.01 -1.75
CA SER A 583 -18.32 -1.16 -2.63
C SER A 583 -17.27 -2.25 -2.44
N GLY A 584 -17.69 -3.51 -2.53
CA GLY A 584 -16.78 -4.66 -2.45
C GLY A 584 -15.66 -4.59 -3.49
N VAL A 585 -15.96 -4.04 -4.66
CA VAL A 585 -14.99 -3.87 -5.76
C VAL A 585 -13.92 -2.84 -5.41
N ALA A 586 -14.29 -1.70 -4.81
CA ALA A 586 -13.33 -0.70 -4.36
C ALA A 586 -12.40 -1.28 -3.28
N CYS A 587 -12.96 -2.06 -2.32
CA CYS A 587 -12.17 -2.74 -1.31
C CYS A 587 -11.16 -3.74 -1.93
N GLN A 588 -11.57 -4.53 -2.90
CA GLN A 588 -10.68 -5.50 -3.56
C GLN A 588 -9.63 -4.85 -4.48
N ALA A 589 -9.97 -3.73 -5.12
CA ALA A 589 -9.05 -3.00 -5.98
C ALA A 589 -8.00 -2.20 -5.21
N SER A 590 -8.23 -1.96 -3.92
CA SER A 590 -7.38 -1.10 -3.08
C SER A 590 -6.25 -1.85 -2.41
N HIS A 591 -5.12 -1.17 -2.23
CA HIS A 591 -3.96 -1.68 -1.51
C HIS A 591 -4.20 -1.76 0.00
N ILE A 592 -5.01 -0.84 0.53
CA ILE A 592 -5.36 -0.73 1.97
C ILE A 592 -6.87 -0.60 2.11
N VAL A 593 -7.45 -1.31 3.09
CA VAL A 593 -8.87 -1.19 3.46
C VAL A 593 -9.00 -0.83 4.93
N LEU A 594 -9.73 0.26 5.22
CA LEU A 594 -10.06 0.70 6.58
C LEU A 594 -11.33 -0.02 7.03
N LEU A 595 -11.18 -1.06 7.87
CA LEU A 595 -12.28 -1.97 8.24
C LEU A 595 -13.38 -1.29 9.05
N ASP A 596 -13.04 -0.30 9.88
CA ASP A 596 -14.02 0.49 10.64
C ASP A 596 -14.52 1.71 9.84
N SER A 597 -14.09 1.86 8.59
CA SER A 597 -14.42 3.00 7.73
C SER A 597 -14.11 4.37 8.37
N GLN A 598 -13.14 4.42 9.28
CA GLN A 598 -12.72 5.63 9.98
C GLN A 598 -11.58 6.32 9.23
N PHE A 599 -11.89 7.47 8.64
CA PHE A 599 -10.91 8.28 7.91
C PHE A 599 -9.75 8.75 8.82
N SER A 600 -10.02 8.94 10.12
CA SER A 600 -9.03 9.29 11.15
C SER A 600 -7.90 8.25 11.35
N ALA A 601 -8.04 7.04 10.82
CA ALA A 601 -6.98 6.04 10.86
C ALA A 601 -5.82 6.37 9.91
N LEU A 602 -6.03 7.15 8.83
CA LEU A 602 -5.02 7.43 7.81
C LEU A 602 -3.73 8.08 8.35
N PRO A 603 -3.76 9.10 9.22
CA PRO A 603 -2.55 9.63 9.85
C PRO A 603 -1.69 8.55 10.49
N SER A 604 -2.32 7.60 11.19
CA SER A 604 -1.60 6.51 11.85
C SER A 604 -0.99 5.50 10.86
N VAL A 605 -1.62 5.29 9.71
CA VAL A 605 -1.11 4.41 8.64
C VAL A 605 0.11 5.05 7.98
N VAL A 606 0.06 6.37 7.70
CA VAL A 606 1.21 7.14 7.18
C VAL A 606 2.37 7.16 8.18
N ALA A 607 2.08 7.41 9.45
CA ALA A 607 3.08 7.41 10.52
C ALA A 607 3.78 6.04 10.63
N GLU A 608 3.02 4.95 10.54
CA GLU A 608 3.57 3.59 10.55
C GLU A 608 4.47 3.32 9.33
N GLY A 609 4.06 3.76 8.13
CA GLY A 609 4.89 3.66 6.94
C GLY A 609 6.22 4.41 7.07
N ARG A 610 6.19 5.64 7.60
CA ARG A 610 7.40 6.44 7.88
C ARG A 610 8.30 5.77 8.91
N ARG A 611 7.72 5.24 9.98
CA ARG A 611 8.43 4.48 10.99
C ARG A 611 9.24 3.34 10.37
N VAL A 612 8.59 2.53 9.53
CA VAL A 612 9.25 1.39 8.89
C VAL A 612 10.43 1.83 8.03
N ILE A 613 10.22 2.78 7.13
CA ILE A 613 11.27 3.21 6.20
C ILE A 613 12.43 3.87 6.94
N ASN A 614 12.15 4.80 7.87
CA ASN A 614 13.18 5.47 8.65
C ASN A 614 14.02 4.48 9.46
N ASN A 615 13.38 3.48 10.05
CA ASN A 615 14.07 2.47 10.83
C ASN A 615 14.88 1.53 9.94
N ILE A 616 14.35 1.13 8.78
CA ILE A 616 15.11 0.33 7.81
C ILE A 616 16.29 1.13 7.24
N GLU A 617 16.14 2.42 6.90
CA GLU A 617 17.26 3.28 6.47
C GLU A 617 18.36 3.35 7.53
N ARG A 618 17.96 3.49 8.81
CA ARG A 618 18.87 3.55 9.96
C ARG A 618 19.63 2.24 10.12
N SER A 619 18.94 1.12 10.14
CA SER A 619 19.52 -0.21 10.26
C SER A 619 20.38 -0.58 9.06
N ALA A 620 19.90 -0.35 7.85
CA ALA A 620 20.65 -0.59 6.62
C ALA A 620 21.98 0.19 6.59
N SER A 621 22.00 1.41 7.13
CA SER A 621 23.25 2.18 7.22
C SER A 621 24.27 1.53 8.14
N LEU A 622 23.86 0.90 9.26
CA LEU A 622 24.79 0.16 10.14
C LEU A 622 25.39 -1.05 9.43
N TYR A 623 24.59 -1.85 8.72
CA TYR A 623 25.10 -2.96 7.92
C TYR A 623 26.08 -2.51 6.83
N LEU A 624 25.73 -1.40 6.16
CA LEU A 624 26.50 -0.97 4.99
C LEU A 624 27.88 -0.39 5.37
N VAL A 625 28.06 0.14 6.58
CA VAL A 625 29.39 0.58 7.09
C VAL A 625 30.41 -0.54 6.94
N LYS A 626 30.10 -1.70 7.54
CA LYS A 626 31.00 -2.86 7.51
C LYS A 626 31.25 -3.34 6.07
N ASN A 627 30.19 -3.45 5.28
CA ASN A 627 30.31 -4.01 3.94
C ASN A 627 31.16 -3.14 3.02
N ILE A 628 30.96 -1.81 3.06
CA ILE A 628 31.78 -0.85 2.28
C ILE A 628 33.23 -0.92 2.75
N PHE A 629 33.45 -0.83 4.07
CA PHE A 629 34.77 -0.90 4.67
C PHE A 629 35.51 -2.18 4.27
N THR A 630 34.91 -3.35 4.49
CA THR A 630 35.51 -4.66 4.21
C THR A 630 35.81 -4.82 2.73
N PHE A 631 34.89 -4.40 1.86
CA PHE A 631 35.10 -4.47 0.41
C PHE A 631 36.31 -3.61 -0.05
N VAL A 632 36.39 -2.36 0.42
CA VAL A 632 37.50 -1.47 0.05
C VAL A 632 38.82 -1.95 0.68
N LEU A 633 38.79 -2.41 1.94
CA LEU A 633 39.96 -2.97 2.61
C LEU A 633 40.48 -4.21 1.88
N SER A 634 39.58 -5.12 1.46
CA SER A 634 39.99 -6.31 0.69
C SER A 634 40.66 -5.92 -0.63
N LEU A 635 40.20 -4.87 -1.32
CA LEU A 635 40.89 -4.37 -2.50
C LEU A 635 42.26 -3.76 -2.17
N ILE A 636 42.36 -2.99 -1.09
CA ILE A 636 43.64 -2.42 -0.66
C ILE A 636 44.63 -3.52 -0.32
N THR A 637 44.23 -4.49 0.50
CA THR A 637 45.13 -5.62 0.86
C THR A 637 45.50 -6.50 -0.33
N LEU A 638 44.67 -6.54 -1.38
CA LEU A 638 44.99 -7.25 -2.62
C LEU A 638 46.07 -6.55 -3.43
N PHE A 639 46.05 -5.22 -3.53
CA PHE A 639 47.05 -4.46 -4.30
C PHE A 639 48.37 -4.25 -3.57
N PHE A 640 48.28 -4.10 -2.25
CA PHE A 640 49.46 -3.93 -1.39
C PHE A 640 49.69 -5.21 -0.64
N THR A 641 50.65 -6.03 -0.87
CA THR A 641 50.99 -7.32 -0.22
C THR A 641 50.88 -7.35 1.32
N LEU A 642 49.75 -6.86 1.86
CA LEU A 642 49.43 -6.80 3.29
C LEU A 642 48.49 -7.96 3.66
N PRO A 643 48.64 -8.57 4.84
CA PRO A 643 47.70 -9.59 5.30
C PRO A 643 46.33 -8.96 5.56
N TYR A 644 45.27 -9.72 5.33
CA TYR A 644 43.92 -9.27 5.71
C TYR A 644 43.74 -9.41 7.24
N PRO A 645 43.42 -8.29 7.98
CA PRO A 645 43.61 -8.26 9.43
C PRO A 645 42.49 -8.87 10.25
N TYR A 646 41.45 -9.46 9.67
CA TYR A 646 40.31 -9.94 10.43
C TYR A 646 40.05 -11.41 10.24
N THR A 647 39.68 -12.08 11.35
CA THR A 647 39.14 -13.43 11.37
C THR A 647 37.60 -13.42 11.42
N PRO A 648 36.91 -14.51 11.00
CA PRO A 648 35.44 -14.59 11.10
C PRO A 648 34.91 -14.43 12.53
N ALA A 649 35.66 -14.92 13.54
CA ALA A 649 35.27 -14.80 14.95
C ALA A 649 35.27 -13.36 15.44
N GLN A 650 36.28 -12.58 15.10
CA GLN A 650 36.37 -11.13 15.40
C GLN A 650 35.24 -10.32 14.75
N LEU A 651 34.98 -10.60 13.48
CA LEU A 651 33.87 -9.96 12.75
C LEU A 651 32.53 -10.32 13.37
N SER A 652 32.38 -11.53 13.93
CA SER A 652 31.12 -11.91 14.61
C SER A 652 30.87 -11.10 15.85
N LEU A 653 31.90 -10.78 16.65
CA LEU A 653 31.82 -9.91 17.82
C LEU A 653 31.33 -8.51 17.43
N VAL A 654 32.01 -7.90 16.45
CA VAL A 654 31.65 -6.56 15.98
C VAL A 654 30.23 -6.55 15.38
N ASN A 655 29.89 -7.54 14.54
CA ASN A 655 28.56 -7.65 13.94
C ASN A 655 27.45 -7.74 14.98
N ALA A 656 27.61 -8.56 16.00
CA ALA A 656 26.58 -8.73 17.03
C ALA A 656 26.32 -7.42 17.79
N LEU A 657 27.40 -6.76 18.26
CA LEU A 657 27.31 -5.64 19.21
C LEU A 657 27.16 -4.26 18.52
N THR A 658 27.69 -4.08 17.32
CA THR A 658 27.62 -2.77 16.64
C THR A 658 26.58 -2.71 15.52
N ILE A 659 26.08 -3.85 15.06
CA ILE A 659 25.13 -3.93 13.94
C ILE A 659 23.85 -4.67 14.34
N GLY A 660 23.93 -5.93 14.72
CA GLY A 660 22.78 -6.81 14.92
C GLY A 660 21.83 -6.32 16.02
N ILE A 661 22.33 -6.28 17.26
CA ILE A 661 21.53 -5.85 18.42
C ILE A 661 21.03 -4.41 18.27
N PRO A 662 21.86 -3.39 17.95
CA PRO A 662 21.37 -2.03 17.80
C PRO A 662 20.38 -1.88 16.64
N SER A 663 20.57 -2.57 15.52
CA SER A 663 19.62 -2.54 14.42
C SER A 663 18.25 -3.07 14.82
N PHE A 664 18.21 -4.16 15.58
CA PHE A 664 16.97 -4.74 16.07
C PHE A 664 16.23 -3.80 17.03
N VAL A 665 16.94 -3.25 18.03
CA VAL A 665 16.36 -2.31 18.99
C VAL A 665 15.82 -1.06 18.31
N LEU A 666 16.63 -0.46 17.42
CA LEU A 666 16.23 0.75 16.67
C LEU A 666 15.07 0.50 15.71
N ALA A 667 14.94 -0.71 15.14
CA ALA A 667 13.81 -1.08 14.27
C ALA A 667 12.47 -1.13 15.02
N MET A 668 12.48 -1.36 16.33
CA MET A 668 11.27 -1.43 17.17
C MET A 668 10.76 -0.05 17.62
N GLU A 669 11.56 0.99 17.51
CA GLU A 669 11.22 2.33 18.00
C GLU A 669 10.32 3.13 17.05
N PRO A 670 9.47 4.05 17.57
CA PRO A 670 8.73 4.99 16.73
C PRO A 670 9.68 6.03 16.11
N ASN A 671 9.52 6.25 14.80
CA ASN A 671 10.25 7.28 14.05
C ASN A 671 9.40 7.76 12.88
N GLU A 672 8.63 8.81 13.10
CA GLU A 672 7.62 9.32 12.17
C GLU A 672 8.11 10.50 11.33
N ASN A 673 9.41 10.79 11.34
CA ASN A 673 10.00 11.89 10.58
C ASN A 673 9.69 11.77 9.09
N ARG A 674 9.48 12.91 8.43
CA ARG A 674 9.24 12.95 6.99
C ARG A 674 10.41 12.35 6.22
N ILE A 675 10.09 11.47 5.28
CA ILE A 675 11.07 10.82 4.42
C ILE A 675 11.40 11.75 3.25
N SER A 676 12.69 11.90 2.95
CA SER A 676 13.16 12.70 1.82
C SER A 676 14.22 11.94 1.03
N GLY A 677 14.17 12.06 -0.30
CA GLY A 677 15.16 11.48 -1.20
C GLY A 677 15.02 9.97 -1.43
N LYS A 678 15.95 9.42 -2.22
CA LYS A 678 15.97 7.98 -2.55
C LYS A 678 16.58 7.17 -1.42
N PHE A 679 15.97 6.03 -1.09
CA PHE A 679 16.37 5.13 -0.01
C PHE A 679 17.87 4.79 -0.03
N MET A 680 18.36 4.20 -1.11
CA MET A 680 19.76 3.75 -1.19
C MET A 680 20.76 4.90 -1.08
N ARG A 681 20.45 6.07 -1.65
CA ARG A 681 21.31 7.26 -1.52
C ARG A 681 21.42 7.69 -0.07
N ASN A 682 20.32 7.71 0.68
CA ASN A 682 20.31 8.09 2.09
C ASN A 682 21.12 7.10 2.92
N VAL A 683 20.97 5.82 2.69
CA VAL A 683 21.70 4.74 3.38
C VAL A 683 23.20 4.87 3.13
N ILE A 684 23.64 5.00 1.87
CA ILE A 684 25.06 5.13 1.51
C ILE A 684 25.67 6.40 2.14
N PHE A 685 25.05 7.58 1.99
CA PHE A 685 25.59 8.81 2.55
C PHE A 685 25.64 8.82 4.09
N ARG A 686 24.79 8.03 4.76
CA ARG A 686 24.83 7.86 6.21
C ARG A 686 25.92 6.89 6.66
N ALA A 687 26.18 5.83 5.89
CA ALA A 687 27.18 4.81 6.20
C ALA A 687 28.61 5.23 5.86
N LEU A 688 28.79 6.00 4.78
CA LEU A 688 30.09 6.31 4.21
C LEU A 688 31.08 7.04 5.16
N PRO A 689 30.65 7.99 6.03
CA PRO A 689 31.58 8.62 7.00
C PRO A 689 32.23 7.60 7.94
N ALA A 690 31.48 6.66 8.48
CA ALA A 690 31.98 5.64 9.37
C ALA A 690 32.87 4.63 8.64
N ALA A 691 32.46 4.18 7.44
CA ALA A 691 33.26 3.26 6.62
C ALA A 691 34.63 3.87 6.21
N LEU A 692 34.66 5.16 5.86
CA LEU A 692 35.90 5.87 5.57
C LEU A 692 36.76 6.08 6.82
N THR A 693 36.14 6.31 7.98
CA THR A 693 36.87 6.41 9.26
C THR A 693 37.56 5.09 9.60
N ASP A 694 36.82 3.97 9.53
CA ASP A 694 37.41 2.65 9.72
C ASP A 694 38.56 2.41 8.76
N LEU A 695 38.38 2.76 7.48
CA LEU A 695 39.40 2.57 6.45
C LEU A 695 40.68 3.34 6.76
N VAL A 696 40.56 4.64 7.06
CA VAL A 696 41.71 5.51 7.39
C VAL A 696 42.44 5.00 8.62
N LEU A 697 41.74 4.64 9.68
CA LEU A 697 42.36 4.21 10.92
C LEU A 697 43.00 2.82 10.80
N VAL A 698 42.31 1.87 10.14
CA VAL A 698 42.86 0.50 9.94
C VAL A 698 44.06 0.52 9.01
N VAL A 699 44.02 1.32 7.92
CA VAL A 699 45.22 1.53 7.08
C VAL A 699 46.34 2.18 7.91
N GLY A 700 46.02 3.12 8.82
CA GLY A 700 47.01 3.66 9.76
C GLY A 700 47.65 2.58 10.63
N VAL A 701 46.86 1.65 11.20
CA VAL A 701 47.43 0.48 11.96
C VAL A 701 48.32 -0.39 11.10
N MET A 702 47.90 -0.63 9.85
CA MET A 702 48.71 -1.42 8.89
C MET A 702 50.05 -0.74 8.60
N LEU A 703 50.09 0.59 8.52
CA LEU A 703 51.35 1.32 8.39
C LEU A 703 52.23 1.21 9.64
N PHE A 704 51.65 1.25 10.84
CA PHE A 704 52.36 0.93 12.09
C PHE A 704 52.86 -0.48 12.12
N TYR A 705 52.09 -1.49 11.68
CA TYR A 705 52.52 -2.87 11.54
C TYR A 705 53.78 -2.99 10.69
N LEU A 706 53.81 -2.32 9.54
CA LEU A 706 55.01 -2.33 8.67
C LEU A 706 56.24 -1.61 9.29
N ALA A 707 55.96 -0.46 9.93
CA ALA A 707 57.06 0.39 10.46
C ALA A 707 57.71 -0.17 11.73
N PHE A 708 56.89 -0.80 12.61
CA PHE A 708 57.33 -1.23 13.94
C PHE A 708 57.39 -2.77 14.09
N HIS A 709 57.18 -3.52 13.02
CA HIS A 709 57.23 -5.01 13.02
C HIS A 709 56.31 -5.60 14.10
N ILE A 710 55.10 -5.07 14.25
CA ILE A 710 54.08 -5.56 15.18
C ILE A 710 53.72 -6.99 14.80
N ARG A 711 53.43 -7.88 15.74
CA ARG A 711 53.01 -9.27 15.43
C ARG A 711 51.63 -9.26 14.76
N GLU A 712 51.41 -10.14 13.81
CA GLU A 712 50.15 -10.21 13.03
C GLU A 712 48.91 -10.43 13.91
N GLU A 713 49.02 -11.20 14.98
CA GLU A 713 47.94 -11.41 15.96
C GLU A 713 47.53 -10.11 16.68
N MET A 714 48.53 -9.23 16.98
CA MET A 714 48.25 -7.93 17.57
C MET A 714 47.67 -6.94 16.59
N LEU A 715 48.13 -6.97 15.31
CA LEU A 715 47.51 -6.21 14.23
C LEU A 715 46.02 -6.49 14.16
N SER A 716 45.65 -7.76 14.12
CA SER A 716 44.27 -8.24 14.04
C SER A 716 43.43 -7.75 15.25
N THR A 717 44.01 -7.85 16.45
CA THR A 717 43.35 -7.40 17.69
C THR A 717 43.12 -5.89 17.72
N ILE A 718 44.14 -5.08 17.40
CA ILE A 718 44.02 -3.60 17.33
C ILE A 718 42.98 -3.18 16.31
N CYS A 719 43.04 -3.78 15.10
CA CYS A 719 42.06 -3.48 14.04
C CYS A 719 40.61 -3.80 14.49
N THR A 720 40.40 -4.92 15.17
CA THR A 720 39.08 -5.29 15.74
C THR A 720 38.61 -4.30 16.80
N GLY A 721 39.50 -3.83 17.66
CA GLY A 721 39.18 -2.78 18.66
C GLY A 721 38.75 -1.47 18.00
N ILE A 722 39.46 -1.02 16.97
CA ILE A 722 39.15 0.21 16.22
C ILE A 722 37.79 0.08 15.52
N MET A 723 37.55 -1.02 14.82
CA MET A 723 36.28 -1.28 14.15
C MET A 723 35.12 -1.29 15.16
N GLY A 724 35.34 -1.84 16.35
CA GLY A 724 34.37 -1.79 17.45
C GLY A 724 34.09 -0.38 17.94
N VAL A 725 35.12 0.45 18.12
CA VAL A 725 34.97 1.86 18.54
C VAL A 725 34.21 2.67 17.48
N VAL A 726 34.61 2.55 16.20
CA VAL A 726 33.92 3.28 15.11
C VAL A 726 32.50 2.78 14.94
N GLY A 727 32.25 1.46 15.05
CA GLY A 727 30.91 0.89 15.06
C GLY A 727 30.03 1.44 16.18
N LEU A 728 30.52 1.51 17.40
CA LEU A 728 29.82 2.12 18.54
C LEU A 728 29.59 3.63 18.35
N LEU A 729 30.53 4.36 17.76
CA LEU A 729 30.34 5.76 17.37
C LEU A 729 29.22 5.92 16.32
N MET A 730 29.13 5.02 15.37
CA MET A 730 28.05 5.01 14.37
C MET A 730 26.70 4.72 15.04
N VAL A 731 26.64 3.76 15.97
CA VAL A 731 25.43 3.50 16.78
C VAL A 731 25.06 4.72 17.62
N TYR A 732 26.03 5.42 18.23
CA TYR A 732 25.81 6.67 18.94
C TYR A 732 25.16 7.73 18.04
N GLN A 733 25.66 7.95 16.83
CA GLN A 733 25.11 8.93 15.88
C GLN A 733 23.70 8.55 15.40
N THR A 734 23.46 7.28 15.12
CA THR A 734 22.16 6.80 14.66
C THR A 734 21.10 6.76 15.77
N SER A 735 21.54 6.75 17.04
CA SER A 735 20.65 6.73 18.20
C SER A 735 20.21 8.12 18.67
N GLN A 736 20.71 9.19 18.06
CA GLN A 736 20.25 10.55 18.38
C GLN A 736 18.86 10.85 17.79
N PRO A 737 17.99 11.64 18.52
CA PRO A 737 18.15 12.08 19.92
C PRO A 737 17.99 10.93 20.92
N PHE A 738 18.70 10.99 22.04
CA PHE A 738 18.69 9.92 23.03
C PHE A 738 17.43 9.90 23.89
N ASN A 739 16.85 8.71 24.02
CA ASN A 739 15.85 8.37 25.04
C ASN A 739 16.44 7.39 26.07
N LYS A 740 15.66 7.01 27.11
CA LYS A 740 16.11 6.09 28.16
C LYS A 740 16.59 4.74 27.60
N LEU A 741 15.85 4.17 26.62
CA LEU A 741 16.17 2.89 26.00
C LEU A 741 17.48 2.96 25.21
N ARG A 742 17.69 4.02 24.40
CA ARG A 742 18.89 4.21 23.59
C ARG A 742 20.13 4.44 24.46
N LYS A 743 19.97 5.18 25.59
CA LYS A 743 21.05 5.34 26.58
C LYS A 743 21.44 4.00 27.19
N ALA A 744 20.45 3.22 27.66
CA ALA A 744 20.68 1.91 28.23
C ALA A 744 21.34 0.96 27.22
N MET A 745 20.86 0.96 25.96
CA MET A 745 21.46 0.19 24.86
C MET A 745 22.91 0.58 24.64
N MET A 746 23.25 1.86 24.54
CA MET A 746 24.62 2.31 24.31
C MET A 746 25.56 1.90 25.45
N ILE A 747 25.15 2.11 26.70
CA ILE A 747 25.94 1.73 27.88
C ILE A 747 26.15 0.22 27.89
N GLY A 748 25.07 -0.56 27.68
CA GLY A 748 25.13 -2.02 27.67
C GLY A 748 26.03 -2.56 26.57
N LEU A 749 25.89 -2.05 25.34
CA LEU A 749 26.72 -2.49 24.19
C LEU A 749 28.19 -2.16 24.40
N THR A 750 28.51 -0.97 24.91
CA THR A 750 29.89 -0.57 25.20
C THR A 750 30.49 -1.43 26.30
N ALA A 751 29.73 -1.69 27.38
CA ALA A 751 30.19 -2.54 28.49
C ALA A 751 30.42 -4.00 28.04
N VAL A 752 29.48 -4.56 27.29
CA VAL A 752 29.59 -5.94 26.76
C VAL A 752 30.73 -6.04 25.74
N PHE A 753 30.93 -5.04 24.88
CA PHE A 753 32.05 -5.02 23.95
C PHE A 753 33.39 -5.01 24.69
N ALA A 754 33.54 -4.15 25.70
CA ALA A 754 34.74 -4.09 26.54
C ALA A 754 34.96 -5.42 27.30
N LEU A 755 33.90 -5.99 27.88
CA LEU A 755 33.96 -7.29 28.54
C LEU A 755 34.45 -8.39 27.60
N CYS A 756 33.86 -8.53 26.43
CA CYS A 756 34.27 -9.55 25.46
C CYS A 756 35.69 -9.32 24.95
N TYR A 757 36.07 -8.07 24.69
CA TYR A 757 37.37 -7.72 24.12
C TYR A 757 38.53 -7.97 25.11
N PHE A 758 38.37 -7.59 26.37
CA PHE A 758 39.46 -7.70 27.38
C PHE A 758 39.40 -8.96 28.21
N PHE A 759 38.22 -9.52 28.51
CA PHE A 759 38.07 -10.67 29.40
C PHE A 759 37.77 -12.01 28.73
N LEU A 760 37.31 -11.98 27.47
CA LEU A 760 37.01 -13.18 26.68
C LEU A 760 37.83 -13.26 25.36
N PRO A 761 39.11 -12.91 25.31
CA PRO A 761 39.87 -12.81 24.09
C PRO A 761 39.92 -14.14 23.32
N ASN A 762 40.08 -15.26 24.01
CA ASN A 762 40.17 -16.58 23.38
C ASN A 762 38.92 -17.00 22.59
N LEU A 763 37.74 -16.52 22.99
CA LEU A 763 36.48 -16.84 22.30
C LEU A 763 36.41 -16.17 20.91
N PHE A 764 37.04 -15.01 20.76
CA PHE A 764 37.02 -14.22 19.53
C PHE A 764 38.39 -14.17 18.82
N THR A 765 39.27 -15.10 19.13
CA THR A 765 40.65 -15.16 18.54
C THR A 765 41.40 -13.83 18.65
N LEU A 766 41.27 -13.18 19.80
CA LEU A 766 42.01 -11.97 20.13
C LEU A 766 43.24 -12.32 20.95
N SER A 767 44.30 -11.54 20.79
CA SER A 767 45.56 -11.70 21.57
C SER A 767 45.67 -10.63 22.63
N ALA A 768 46.32 -10.95 23.73
CA ALA A 768 46.59 -9.94 24.76
C ALA A 768 47.51 -8.85 24.19
N LEU A 769 47.10 -7.57 24.35
CA LEU A 769 47.87 -6.44 23.85
C LEU A 769 49.03 -6.11 24.79
N ASP A 770 50.20 -5.88 24.22
CA ASP A 770 51.30 -5.27 24.93
C ASP A 770 51.11 -3.73 25.07
N ASN A 771 51.94 -3.10 25.90
CA ASN A 771 51.80 -1.67 26.18
C ASN A 771 51.87 -0.79 24.90
N PRO A 772 52.77 -1.02 23.96
CA PRO A 772 52.81 -0.27 22.70
C PRO A 772 51.54 -0.45 21.85
N SER A 773 51.04 -1.65 21.73
CA SER A 773 49.83 -1.98 20.95
C SER A 773 48.57 -1.40 21.60
N LEU A 774 48.50 -1.42 22.92
CA LEU A 774 47.44 -0.80 23.68
C LEU A 774 47.44 0.75 23.48
N LEU A 775 48.64 1.38 23.49
CA LEU A 775 48.78 2.82 23.22
C LEU A 775 48.27 3.18 21.82
N ILE A 776 48.64 2.38 20.81
CA ILE A 776 48.15 2.58 19.42
C ILE A 776 46.63 2.51 19.39
N LEU A 777 46.03 1.49 20.01
CA LEU A 777 44.57 1.33 20.07
C LEU A 777 43.88 2.55 20.73
N VAL A 778 44.41 3.01 21.86
CA VAL A 778 43.87 4.16 22.61
C VAL A 778 43.98 5.44 21.79
N VAL A 779 45.16 5.73 21.24
CA VAL A 779 45.37 6.98 20.46
C VAL A 779 44.51 7.02 19.20
N LEU A 780 44.48 5.93 18.42
CA LEU A 780 43.69 5.85 17.21
C LEU A 780 42.19 5.77 17.53
N GLY A 781 41.81 5.11 18.62
CA GLY A 781 40.44 5.08 19.12
C GLY A 781 39.90 6.48 19.49
N LEU A 782 40.70 7.31 20.14
CA LEU A 782 40.37 8.72 20.44
C LEU A 782 40.33 9.56 19.15
N LEU A 783 41.21 9.30 18.21
CA LEU A 783 41.24 9.98 16.92
C LEU A 783 40.00 9.66 16.06
N ALA A 784 39.35 8.50 16.28
CA ALA A 784 38.20 8.05 15.51
C ALA A 784 37.06 9.08 15.45
N PHE A 785 36.78 9.77 16.58
CA PHE A 785 35.75 10.79 16.63
C PHE A 785 36.09 11.98 15.71
N SER A 786 37.32 12.45 15.73
CA SER A 786 37.77 13.58 14.92
C SER A 786 37.79 13.26 13.42
N VAL A 787 38.28 12.07 13.07
CA VAL A 787 38.29 11.59 11.67
C VAL A 787 36.87 11.45 11.15
N MET A 788 35.97 10.86 11.92
CA MET A 788 34.55 10.71 11.55
C MET A 788 33.87 12.07 11.35
N PHE A 789 34.16 13.05 12.20
CA PHE A 789 33.64 14.40 12.06
C PHE A 789 34.12 15.07 10.77
N VAL A 790 35.41 14.96 10.44
CA VAL A 790 35.98 15.50 9.19
C VAL A 790 35.37 14.82 7.97
N CYS A 791 35.29 13.47 7.94
CA CYS A 791 34.67 12.70 6.87
C CYS A 791 33.22 13.13 6.65
N ARG A 792 32.45 13.28 7.73
CA ARG A 792 31.04 13.72 7.66
C ARG A 792 30.91 15.15 7.09
N LYS A 793 31.76 16.08 7.53
CA LYS A 793 31.75 17.46 7.06
C LYS A 793 32.11 17.55 5.58
N GLY A 794 33.13 16.81 5.14
CA GLY A 794 33.55 16.71 3.75
C GLY A 794 32.46 16.13 2.83
N LEU A 795 31.83 15.06 3.25
CA LEU A 795 30.73 14.43 2.49
C LEU A 795 29.50 15.33 2.40
N ASN A 796 29.16 16.06 3.48
CA ASN A 796 28.05 17.00 3.46
C ASN A 796 28.34 18.19 2.50
N ALA A 797 29.57 18.67 2.47
CA ALA A 797 29.98 19.71 1.50
C ALA A 797 29.92 19.21 0.05
N ALA A 798 30.37 17.96 -0.21
CA ALA A 798 30.25 17.32 -1.51
C ALA A 798 28.79 17.15 -1.95
N LYS A 799 27.92 16.72 -1.03
CA LYS A 799 26.47 16.60 -1.27
C LYS A 799 25.84 17.95 -1.62
N ALA A 800 26.20 19.03 -0.92
CA ALA A 800 25.70 20.37 -1.19
C ALA A 800 26.12 20.85 -2.59
N ARG A 801 27.38 20.64 -2.99
CA ARG A 801 27.88 20.99 -4.34
C ARG A 801 27.15 20.23 -5.46
N LEU A 802 26.92 18.92 -5.27
CA LEU A 802 26.17 18.07 -6.21
C LEU A 802 24.70 18.49 -6.34
N SER A 803 24.11 19.02 -5.28
CA SER A 803 22.73 19.52 -5.30
C SER A 803 22.61 20.89 -5.99
N GLN A 804 23.62 21.75 -5.89
CA GLN A 804 23.66 23.04 -6.55
C GLN A 804 23.90 22.93 -8.08
N GLY A 805 24.68 21.95 -8.51
CA GLY A 805 24.90 21.67 -9.94
C GLY A 805 23.70 21.12 -10.71
N ARG A 806 22.63 20.71 -10.01
CA ARG A 806 21.38 20.17 -10.59
C ARG A 806 20.20 21.14 -10.59
N ARG A 807 20.41 22.43 -10.32
CA ARG A 807 19.34 23.42 -10.54
C ARG A 807 19.07 23.50 -12.05
N PRO A 808 17.84 23.26 -12.52
CA PRO A 808 17.54 23.33 -13.94
C PRO A 808 17.79 24.75 -14.45
N LEU A 809 18.45 24.88 -15.58
CA LEU A 809 18.77 26.11 -16.33
C LEU A 809 17.54 26.97 -16.73
N ARG A 810 16.34 26.61 -16.27
CA ARG A 810 15.07 27.28 -16.63
C ARG A 810 14.81 28.60 -15.89
N ARG A 811 15.59 28.99 -14.87
CA ARG A 811 15.36 30.23 -14.11
C ARG A 811 16.20 31.41 -14.56
N ARG A 812 17.21 31.21 -15.42
CA ARG A 812 18.16 32.29 -15.85
C ARG A 812 17.66 33.10 -17.06
N LYS A 813 16.53 32.77 -17.69
CA LYS A 813 16.02 33.50 -18.90
C LYS A 813 14.84 34.44 -18.61
N ARG A 814 14.53 34.75 -17.34
CA ARG A 814 13.44 35.70 -17.00
C ARG A 814 13.88 36.97 -16.27
N GLU A 815 15.17 37.13 -16.02
CA GLU A 815 15.69 38.38 -15.39
C GLU A 815 16.43 39.34 -16.35
N ASP A 816 16.69 38.91 -17.59
CA ASP A 816 17.40 39.80 -18.58
C ASP A 816 16.49 40.33 -19.70
N GLY A 817 15.19 40.44 -19.46
CA GLY A 817 14.20 40.96 -20.43
C GLY A 817 13.33 42.09 -19.89
N GLY A 818 13.91 43.05 -19.20
CA GLY A 818 13.18 44.20 -18.68
C GLY A 818 14.03 45.45 -18.71
N GLN A 819 14.25 46.03 -19.91
CA GLN A 819 14.48 47.44 -20.18
C GLN A 819 13.69 47.83 -21.40
#